data_48a8e7e4bde571dfd1db8c3741dce2fa
#
_entry.id   48a8e7e4bde571dfd1db8c3741dce2fa
#
_cell.length_a   1.000
_cell.length_b   1.000
_cell.length_c   1.000
_cell.angle_alpha   90.00
_cell.angle_beta   90.00
_cell.angle_gamma   90.00
#
_symmetry.space_group_name_H-M   'P 1'
#
loop_
_entity.id
_entity.type
_entity.pdbx_description
1 polymer ?
#
loop_
_entity_poly.entity_id
_entity_poly.type
_entity_poly.pdbx_seq_one_letter_code
_entity_poly.pdbx_strand_id
1 'polypeptide(L)'
;MFQVIKRDGSKADFTLTKINDAIMKAFTATQMSYNNDIIDLLALRVTADFQKKVENDEIHVEDIQDSVERVLGQAGYEEVAKAYILYRKQREKMRAMKSTILDYKDVVNSYVKVEDWRVKENSTVTYSVGGLILSNSGAVTANYWLSEIYDEEIAEAHRNADIHIHDLSMLTGYCAGWSLKQLIKEGLGGITGKITSAPARHLSVLCNQMVNFLGIMQNEWAGAQAFSSFDTYLAPFVKVDNLSYPEVKKCIEAFIYGVNTPSRWGTQAPFSNITLDWTVPDDLAELPALVGGVEMDFKYKDCKKEMDMVNKAFIETMIEGDSKGLGFQYPIPTYSITKDFDWSDTENNRLLFEMTAKYGTPYFSNYINSDMQPSDVRSMCCRLRLDLRELRKKTGGFFGSGESTGSVGVVTINMPRIAYLSANKDEFYARLNHMMDIAARSLKIKRGVITKLLNEGLYPYTKRYLGTFENHFSTIGLIGMNEVGLNANWLRADMSDPRTQEFTKEVLNHMRERLSDYQEQYGDLYNLEATPAESTTYRLAKHDRKRWPGIKTAGKPGDTPYYTNSSHLPVDYTVDIFDALDIQDELQTLYTSGTVFHAFLGEKLPDWKAAASLVRTIASNYKLPYYTLSPTYSICKEHGYLAGEVKVCPHCGAKTEVYSRITGYYRPVQNWNDGKLQEYANRTEYDIAHSSLKRPTRSVVTLSNFAEEVDVKVEQPQNIKYLFTTKTCPNCKLVKEYLKNVSYVTIDAEENMELARRYGVMQAPTLVVVNGDSHKKYVNASNIKKYVDQLTLVGVE
;
A
#
# COMPACT_ATOMS: atom_id res chain seq x y z
N MET A 1 39.94 26.94 -21.36
CA MET A 1 38.70 26.96 -22.16
C MET A 1 37.78 26.01 -21.42
N PHE A 2 36.68 26.44 -20.85
CA PHE A 2 35.85 25.57 -20.04
C PHE A 2 34.93 24.67 -20.91
N GLN A 3 34.51 23.58 -20.35
CA GLN A 3 33.65 22.60 -20.99
C GLN A 3 32.20 22.72 -20.55
N VAL A 4 31.29 22.48 -21.46
CA VAL A 4 29.84 22.46 -21.18
C VAL A 4 29.40 21.00 -20.98
N ILE A 5 28.90 20.72 -19.81
CA ILE A 5 28.27 19.45 -19.51
C ILE A 5 26.84 19.49 -20.09
N LYS A 6 26.62 18.65 -21.08
CA LYS A 6 25.29 18.50 -21.66
C LYS A 6 24.36 17.69 -20.73
N ARG A 7 23.05 17.71 -21.02
CA ARG A 7 22.02 17.00 -20.27
C ARG A 7 22.23 15.46 -20.20
N ASP A 8 22.87 14.89 -21.22
CA ASP A 8 23.23 13.48 -21.30
C ASP A 8 24.55 13.12 -20.57
N GLY A 9 25.13 14.12 -19.88
CA GLY A 9 26.41 13.98 -19.19
C GLY A 9 27.64 14.08 -20.11
N SER A 10 27.46 14.19 -21.43
CA SER A 10 28.58 14.37 -22.34
C SER A 10 29.16 15.77 -22.26
N LYS A 11 30.49 15.89 -22.46
CA LYS A 11 31.20 17.16 -22.40
C LYS A 11 31.45 17.70 -23.80
N ALA A 12 31.36 18.99 -23.97
CA ALA A 12 31.69 19.67 -25.23
C ALA A 12 32.32 21.02 -24.93
N ASP A 13 33.18 21.46 -25.83
CA ASP A 13 33.83 22.77 -25.70
C ASP A 13 32.80 23.91 -25.80
N PHE A 14 32.99 24.91 -24.96
CA PHE A 14 32.16 26.11 -25.00
C PHE A 14 32.35 26.90 -26.31
N THR A 15 31.25 27.33 -26.91
CA THR A 15 31.26 28.12 -28.14
C THR A 15 30.23 29.23 -28.02
N LEU A 16 30.70 30.49 -28.04
CA LEU A 16 29.84 31.68 -27.91
C LEU A 16 28.78 31.78 -29.02
N THR A 17 29.14 31.36 -30.23
CA THR A 17 28.21 31.33 -31.39
C THR A 17 26.93 30.59 -31.14
N LYS A 18 26.92 29.55 -30.29
CA LYS A 18 25.69 28.82 -29.90
C LYS A 18 24.73 29.67 -29.08
N ILE A 19 25.25 30.57 -28.27
CA ILE A 19 24.44 31.55 -27.51
C ILE A 19 23.89 32.60 -28.46
N ASN A 20 24.73 33.15 -29.35
CA ASN A 20 24.32 34.12 -30.40
C ASN A 20 23.16 33.53 -31.22
N ASP A 21 23.30 32.33 -31.75
CA ASP A 21 22.28 31.63 -32.56
C ASP A 21 20.98 31.45 -31.79
N ALA A 22 21.04 31.09 -30.51
CA ALA A 22 19.87 30.89 -29.67
C ALA A 22 19.12 32.21 -29.41
N ILE A 23 19.84 33.28 -29.10
CA ILE A 23 19.27 34.63 -28.88
C ILE A 23 18.68 35.15 -30.18
N MET A 24 19.38 35.04 -31.30
CA MET A 24 18.94 35.50 -32.62
C MET A 24 17.64 34.79 -33.03
N LYS A 25 17.51 33.49 -32.81
CA LYS A 25 16.26 32.74 -33.05
C LYS A 25 15.11 33.26 -32.23
N ALA A 26 15.35 33.66 -30.97
CA ALA A 26 14.31 34.17 -30.10
C ALA A 26 13.82 35.56 -30.59
N PHE A 27 14.73 36.44 -31.02
CA PHE A 27 14.39 37.74 -31.65
C PHE A 27 13.59 37.52 -32.94
N THR A 28 14.02 36.61 -33.79
CA THR A 28 13.31 36.30 -35.04
C THR A 28 11.89 35.78 -34.77
N ALA A 29 11.72 34.93 -33.74
CA ALA A 29 10.41 34.41 -33.37
C ALA A 29 9.42 35.50 -32.90
N THR A 30 9.91 36.57 -32.32
CA THR A 30 9.09 37.69 -31.86
C THR A 30 8.94 38.81 -32.89
N GLN A 31 9.54 38.67 -34.07
CA GLN A 31 9.60 39.67 -35.14
C GLN A 31 10.17 41.02 -34.66
N MET A 32 10.93 41.01 -33.57
CA MET A 32 11.59 42.22 -33.04
C MET A 32 12.87 42.45 -33.81
N SER A 33 13.06 43.72 -34.25
CA SER A 33 14.26 44.14 -35.00
C SER A 33 15.52 44.08 -34.12
N TYR A 34 16.61 43.56 -34.65
CA TYR A 34 17.90 43.52 -33.99
C TYR A 34 19.03 43.74 -34.99
N ASN A 35 20.21 44.10 -34.50
CA ASN A 35 21.44 44.05 -35.25
C ASN A 35 22.41 43.03 -34.59
N ASN A 36 23.47 42.66 -35.31
CA ASN A 36 24.43 41.66 -34.80
C ASN A 36 25.14 42.16 -33.54
N ASP A 37 25.42 43.48 -33.43
CA ASP A 37 26.11 44.06 -32.28
C ASP A 37 25.29 43.90 -30.98
N ILE A 38 23.95 43.99 -31.07
CA ILE A 38 23.05 43.76 -29.94
C ILE A 38 23.12 42.26 -29.53
N ILE A 39 23.09 41.34 -30.50
CA ILE A 39 23.18 39.90 -30.21
C ILE A 39 24.52 39.55 -29.57
N ASP A 40 25.62 40.08 -30.12
CA ASP A 40 26.97 39.85 -29.58
C ASP A 40 27.11 40.43 -28.17
N LEU A 41 26.59 41.63 -27.90
CA LEU A 41 26.59 42.24 -26.58
C LEU A 41 25.78 41.40 -25.56
N LEU A 42 24.60 40.91 -25.95
CA LEU A 42 23.77 40.09 -25.09
C LEU A 42 24.48 38.76 -24.79
N ALA A 43 25.08 38.12 -25.78
CA ALA A 43 25.83 36.88 -25.57
C ALA A 43 27.05 37.03 -24.66
N LEU A 44 27.75 38.17 -24.77
CA LEU A 44 28.85 38.49 -23.84
C LEU A 44 28.33 38.71 -22.40
N ARG A 45 27.18 39.39 -22.23
CA ARG A 45 26.54 39.57 -20.92
C ARG A 45 26.10 38.20 -20.32
N VAL A 46 25.53 37.31 -21.13
CA VAL A 46 25.22 35.97 -20.72
C VAL A 46 26.47 35.22 -20.24
N THR A 47 27.57 35.32 -20.98
CA THR A 47 28.84 34.70 -20.60
C THR A 47 29.34 35.27 -19.26
N ALA A 48 29.31 36.58 -19.07
CA ALA A 48 29.69 37.20 -17.81
C ALA A 48 28.76 36.81 -16.63
N ASP A 49 27.47 36.58 -16.88
CA ASP A 49 26.49 36.18 -15.87
C ASP A 49 26.74 34.77 -15.35
N PHE A 50 26.94 33.79 -16.22
CA PHE A 50 27.17 32.41 -15.80
C PHE A 50 28.63 32.10 -15.42
N GLN A 51 29.58 32.95 -15.73
CA GLN A 51 31.00 32.72 -15.42
C GLN A 51 31.24 32.51 -13.93
N LYS A 52 30.40 33.07 -13.07
CA LYS A 52 30.43 32.87 -11.60
C LYS A 52 29.99 31.44 -11.17
N LYS A 53 29.38 30.70 -12.06
CA LYS A 53 28.90 29.34 -11.82
C LYS A 53 29.81 28.26 -12.42
N VAL A 54 30.90 28.63 -13.07
CA VAL A 54 31.90 27.69 -13.61
C VAL A 54 32.71 27.14 -12.46
N GLU A 55 32.66 25.84 -12.28
CA GLU A 55 33.40 25.08 -11.28
C GLU A 55 34.32 24.06 -11.98
N ASN A 56 35.58 24.00 -11.60
CA ASN A 56 36.58 23.08 -12.17
C ASN A 56 36.67 23.11 -13.70
N ASP A 57 36.57 24.31 -14.30
CA ASP A 57 36.50 24.51 -15.76
C ASP A 57 35.30 23.86 -16.46
N GLU A 58 34.22 23.59 -15.74
CA GLU A 58 33.00 22.98 -16.24
C GLU A 58 31.77 23.78 -15.86
N ILE A 59 30.73 23.75 -16.74
CA ILE A 59 29.41 24.35 -16.50
C ILE A 59 28.31 23.52 -17.13
N HIS A 60 27.17 23.41 -16.47
CA HIS A 60 26.00 22.75 -17.03
C HIS A 60 25.28 23.62 -18.08
N VAL A 61 24.80 23.00 -19.14
CA VAL A 61 24.07 23.68 -20.22
C VAL A 61 22.83 24.41 -19.70
N GLU A 62 22.20 23.91 -18.64
CA GLU A 62 21.02 24.55 -18.01
C GLU A 62 21.40 25.91 -17.39
N ASP A 63 22.53 26.00 -16.71
CA ASP A 63 23.02 27.24 -16.11
C ASP A 63 23.26 28.34 -17.16
N ILE A 64 23.76 27.95 -18.34
CA ILE A 64 23.91 28.82 -19.47
C ILE A 64 22.55 29.31 -19.96
N GLN A 65 21.57 28.40 -20.08
CA GLN A 65 20.23 28.73 -20.57
C GLN A 65 19.47 29.65 -19.60
N ASP A 66 19.57 29.41 -18.29
CA ASP A 66 19.01 30.27 -17.25
C ASP A 66 19.63 31.67 -17.27
N SER A 67 20.92 31.76 -17.59
CA SER A 67 21.58 33.04 -17.76
C SER A 67 21.12 33.80 -19.02
N VAL A 68 20.82 33.08 -20.12
CA VAL A 68 20.18 33.71 -21.31
C VAL A 68 18.83 34.30 -20.96
N GLU A 69 17.97 33.55 -20.27
CA GLU A 69 16.64 34.03 -19.85
C GLU A 69 16.74 35.28 -18.98
N ARG A 70 17.64 35.26 -17.99
CA ARG A 70 17.84 36.36 -17.05
C ARG A 70 18.36 37.59 -17.73
N VAL A 71 19.36 37.48 -18.58
CA VAL A 71 20.00 38.61 -19.28
C VAL A 71 19.02 39.23 -20.27
N LEU A 72 18.24 38.46 -21.00
CA LEU A 72 17.19 39.00 -21.89
C LEU A 72 16.14 39.78 -21.13
N GLY A 73 15.67 39.30 -19.99
CA GLY A 73 14.74 40.04 -19.12
C GLY A 73 15.33 41.30 -18.55
N GLN A 74 16.57 41.26 -18.02
CA GLN A 74 17.28 42.44 -17.48
C GLN A 74 17.63 43.48 -18.54
N ALA A 75 17.81 43.08 -19.78
CA ALA A 75 18.07 43.99 -20.88
C ALA A 75 16.79 44.64 -21.47
N GLY A 76 15.60 44.36 -20.89
CA GLY A 76 14.31 44.90 -21.32
C GLY A 76 13.65 44.17 -22.50
N TYR A 77 14.19 43.00 -22.89
CA TYR A 77 13.64 42.16 -23.98
C TYR A 77 12.70 41.08 -23.45
N GLU A 78 11.68 41.47 -22.68
CA GLU A 78 10.78 40.53 -22.00
C GLU A 78 10.06 39.59 -22.97
N GLU A 79 9.58 40.10 -24.12
CA GLU A 79 8.90 39.24 -25.11
C GLU A 79 9.85 38.24 -25.77
N VAL A 80 11.12 38.62 -25.98
CA VAL A 80 12.18 37.75 -26.50
C VAL A 80 12.53 36.68 -25.46
N ALA A 81 12.60 37.04 -24.17
CA ALA A 81 12.83 36.11 -23.08
C ALA A 81 11.70 35.08 -23.00
N LYS A 82 10.43 35.52 -23.08
CA LYS A 82 9.26 34.61 -23.15
C LYS A 82 9.33 33.64 -24.33
N ALA A 83 9.66 34.16 -25.52
CA ALA A 83 9.82 33.33 -26.72
C ALA A 83 10.94 32.30 -26.55
N TYR A 84 12.05 32.68 -25.92
CA TYR A 84 13.16 31.79 -25.61
C TYR A 84 12.74 30.69 -24.64
N ILE A 85 12.02 31.01 -23.56
CA ILE A 85 11.50 30.07 -22.58
C ILE A 85 10.54 29.07 -23.26
N LEU A 86 9.60 29.58 -24.07
CA LEU A 86 8.65 28.73 -24.80
C LEU A 86 9.35 27.79 -25.78
N TYR A 87 10.36 28.27 -26.50
CA TYR A 87 11.16 27.44 -27.39
C TYR A 87 11.96 26.37 -26.63
N ARG A 88 12.55 26.74 -25.46
CA ARG A 88 13.24 25.78 -24.58
C ARG A 88 12.29 24.66 -24.15
N LYS A 89 11.08 24.99 -23.65
CA LYS A 89 10.05 24.05 -23.27
C LYS A 89 9.57 23.18 -24.44
N GLN A 90 9.36 23.74 -25.61
CA GLN A 90 9.01 22.95 -26.80
C GLN A 90 10.11 21.96 -27.21
N ARG A 91 11.38 22.39 -27.17
CA ARG A 91 12.52 21.54 -27.45
C ARG A 91 12.69 20.43 -26.41
N GLU A 92 12.40 20.72 -25.18
CA GLU A 92 12.39 19.72 -24.09
C GLU A 92 11.27 18.70 -24.32
N LYS A 93 10.06 19.17 -24.63
CA LYS A 93 8.93 18.31 -24.99
C LYS A 93 9.22 17.47 -26.24
N MET A 94 9.83 18.00 -27.25
CA MET A 94 10.25 17.25 -28.45
C MET A 94 11.34 16.22 -28.15
N ARG A 95 12.26 16.50 -27.25
CA ARG A 95 13.30 15.52 -26.82
C ARG A 95 12.69 14.42 -25.97
N ALA A 96 11.79 14.78 -25.04
CA ALA A 96 11.03 13.82 -24.25
C ALA A 96 10.22 12.88 -25.16
N MET A 97 9.52 13.42 -26.16
CA MET A 97 8.82 12.60 -27.17
C MET A 97 9.79 11.72 -27.98
N LYS A 98 10.95 12.20 -28.39
CA LYS A 98 11.94 11.43 -29.12
C LYS A 98 12.59 10.35 -28.27
N SER A 99 12.87 10.64 -27.01
CA SER A 99 13.30 9.67 -26.00
C SER A 99 12.22 8.61 -25.78
N THR A 100 10.96 9.01 -25.64
CA THR A 100 9.83 8.11 -25.49
C THR A 100 9.69 7.13 -26.66
N ILE A 101 9.91 7.58 -27.89
CA ILE A 101 9.85 6.71 -29.09
C ILE A 101 11.03 5.71 -29.11
N LEU A 102 12.20 6.13 -28.67
CA LEU A 102 13.36 5.23 -28.56
C LEU A 102 13.17 4.22 -27.42
N ASP A 103 12.69 4.69 -26.27
CA ASP A 103 12.35 3.83 -25.11
C ASP A 103 11.24 2.83 -25.46
N TYR A 104 10.27 3.20 -26.31
CA TYR A 104 9.23 2.29 -26.76
C TYR A 104 9.78 1.11 -27.57
N LYS A 105 10.72 1.35 -28.48
CA LYS A 105 11.40 0.29 -29.23
C LYS A 105 12.15 -0.66 -28.30
N ASP A 106 12.82 -0.09 -27.29
CA ASP A 106 13.55 -0.88 -26.30
C ASP A 106 12.62 -1.67 -25.39
N VAL A 107 11.48 -1.09 -24.98
CA VAL A 107 10.42 -1.80 -24.24
C VAL A 107 9.89 -2.99 -25.03
N VAL A 108 9.56 -2.81 -26.31
CA VAL A 108 9.08 -3.91 -27.16
C VAL A 108 10.15 -4.97 -27.33
N ASN A 109 11.39 -4.57 -27.63
CA ASN A 109 12.49 -5.51 -27.86
C ASN A 109 12.85 -6.28 -26.59
N SER A 110 12.90 -5.63 -25.43
CA SER A 110 13.22 -6.28 -24.16
C SER A 110 12.14 -7.29 -23.76
N TYR A 111 10.86 -6.96 -24.01
CA TYR A 111 9.78 -7.91 -23.80
C TYR A 111 9.90 -9.13 -24.72
N VAL A 112 10.06 -8.91 -26.03
CA VAL A 112 10.17 -9.99 -27.03
C VAL A 112 11.38 -10.89 -26.76
N LYS A 113 12.49 -10.33 -26.32
CA LYS A 113 13.72 -11.08 -25.99
C LYS A 113 13.68 -11.72 -24.59
N VAL A 114 12.62 -11.49 -23.80
CA VAL A 114 12.51 -11.94 -22.40
C VAL A 114 13.68 -11.42 -21.54
N GLU A 115 14.29 -10.31 -21.92
CA GLU A 115 15.41 -9.67 -21.20
C GLU A 115 14.92 -8.73 -20.10
N ASP A 116 13.68 -8.24 -20.18
CA ASP A 116 13.10 -7.34 -19.18
C ASP A 116 12.62 -8.13 -17.96
N TRP A 117 13.24 -7.87 -16.81
CA TRP A 117 12.86 -8.47 -15.53
C TRP A 117 11.38 -8.23 -15.18
N ARG A 118 10.78 -7.13 -15.67
CA ARG A 118 9.35 -6.84 -15.50
C ARG A 118 8.45 -7.86 -16.17
N VAL A 119 8.91 -8.55 -17.20
CA VAL A 119 8.19 -9.69 -17.80
C VAL A 119 8.07 -10.85 -16.82
N LYS A 120 9.07 -10.98 -15.93
CA LYS A 120 9.09 -11.99 -14.87
C LYS A 120 8.46 -11.51 -13.56
N GLU A 121 8.28 -10.20 -13.38
CA GLU A 121 7.79 -9.58 -12.13
C GLU A 121 6.32 -9.91 -11.85
N ASN A 122 5.48 -9.92 -12.89
CA ASN A 122 4.05 -10.16 -12.75
C ASN A 122 3.71 -11.63 -13.01
N SER A 123 3.60 -12.42 -11.95
CA SER A 123 3.27 -13.85 -12.05
C SER A 123 1.90 -14.11 -12.66
N THR A 124 1.01 -13.13 -12.64
CA THR A 124 -0.34 -13.23 -13.19
C THR A 124 -0.39 -12.96 -14.70
N VAL A 125 0.68 -12.39 -15.28
CA VAL A 125 0.81 -12.11 -16.71
C VAL A 125 1.82 -13.07 -17.33
N THR A 126 1.34 -13.95 -18.20
CA THR A 126 2.21 -14.87 -18.95
C THR A 126 2.87 -14.16 -20.13
N TYR A 127 4.05 -14.65 -20.55
CA TYR A 127 4.69 -14.23 -21.79
C TYR A 127 3.77 -14.55 -22.98
N SER A 128 3.16 -13.53 -23.56
CA SER A 128 2.09 -13.64 -24.55
C SER A 128 1.90 -12.35 -25.32
N VAL A 129 1.15 -12.41 -26.42
CA VAL A 129 0.75 -11.20 -27.17
C VAL A 129 -0.05 -10.22 -26.29
N GLY A 130 -0.97 -10.73 -25.45
CA GLY A 130 -1.69 -9.90 -24.50
C GLY A 130 -0.78 -9.23 -23.47
N GLY A 131 0.21 -9.97 -22.95
CA GLY A 131 1.23 -9.43 -22.05
C GLY A 131 2.09 -8.34 -22.71
N LEU A 132 2.45 -8.50 -23.99
CA LEU A 132 3.13 -7.48 -24.77
C LEU A 132 2.27 -6.20 -24.89
N ILE A 133 0.97 -6.33 -25.18
CA ILE A 133 0.05 -5.19 -25.27
C ILE A 133 -0.01 -4.45 -23.92
N LEU A 134 -0.18 -5.17 -22.83
CA LEU A 134 -0.23 -4.59 -21.49
C LEU A 134 1.08 -3.89 -21.11
N SER A 135 2.23 -4.49 -21.41
CA SER A 135 3.56 -3.90 -21.16
C SER A 135 3.73 -2.58 -21.93
N ASN A 136 3.37 -2.58 -23.21
CA ASN A 136 3.50 -1.40 -24.05
C ASN A 136 2.53 -0.28 -23.63
N SER A 137 1.27 -0.63 -23.38
CA SER A 137 0.25 0.32 -22.89
C SER A 137 0.68 0.90 -21.53
N GLY A 138 1.21 0.05 -20.64
CA GLY A 138 1.68 0.47 -19.33
C GLY A 138 2.84 1.45 -19.38
N ALA A 139 3.82 1.23 -20.28
CA ALA A 139 4.94 2.15 -20.46
C ALA A 139 4.49 3.53 -20.97
N VAL A 140 3.56 3.57 -21.92
CA VAL A 140 2.97 4.83 -22.43
C VAL A 140 2.22 5.56 -21.32
N THR A 141 1.40 4.84 -20.56
CA THR A 141 0.61 5.42 -19.46
C THR A 141 1.50 5.96 -18.34
N ALA A 142 2.56 5.22 -17.96
CA ALA A 142 3.51 5.69 -16.96
C ALA A 142 4.21 6.98 -17.39
N ASN A 143 4.61 7.05 -18.66
CA ASN A 143 5.19 8.28 -19.19
C ASN A 143 4.19 9.44 -19.17
N TYR A 144 2.91 9.20 -19.51
CA TYR A 144 1.86 10.22 -19.45
C TYR A 144 1.66 10.77 -18.03
N TRP A 145 1.65 9.91 -17.00
CA TRP A 145 1.63 10.35 -15.60
C TRP A 145 2.79 11.29 -15.28
N LEU A 146 4.02 10.90 -15.67
CA LEU A 146 5.26 11.59 -15.29
C LEU A 146 5.58 12.82 -16.15
N SER A 147 4.93 13.02 -17.30
CA SER A 147 5.22 14.15 -18.20
C SER A 147 4.07 15.14 -18.35
N GLU A 148 2.82 14.71 -18.18
CA GLU A 148 1.63 15.53 -18.44
C GLU A 148 0.75 15.77 -17.22
N ILE A 149 0.76 14.82 -16.24
CA ILE A 149 -0.12 14.90 -15.06
C ILE A 149 0.61 15.46 -13.84
N TYR A 150 1.74 14.84 -13.48
CA TYR A 150 2.51 15.29 -12.33
C TYR A 150 3.38 16.49 -12.68
N ASP A 151 3.59 17.38 -11.70
CA ASP A 151 4.60 18.41 -11.81
C ASP A 151 6.01 17.81 -11.85
N GLU A 152 6.98 18.64 -12.28
CA GLU A 152 8.36 18.21 -12.48
C GLU A 152 9.00 17.67 -11.20
N GLU A 153 8.74 18.29 -10.05
CA GLU A 153 9.30 17.87 -8.76
C GLU A 153 8.84 16.47 -8.37
N ILE A 154 7.56 16.15 -8.53
CA ILE A 154 7.01 14.80 -8.28
C ILE A 154 7.61 13.79 -9.26
N ALA A 155 7.65 14.14 -10.54
CA ALA A 155 8.16 13.26 -11.58
C ALA A 155 9.65 12.97 -11.40
N GLU A 156 10.45 13.98 -11.05
CA GLU A 156 11.88 13.83 -10.77
C GLU A 156 12.12 13.01 -9.49
N ALA A 157 11.39 13.26 -8.42
CA ALA A 157 11.51 12.47 -7.19
C ALA A 157 11.25 10.97 -7.47
N HIS A 158 10.29 10.64 -8.34
CA HIS A 158 10.08 9.27 -8.78
C HIS A 158 11.23 8.75 -9.65
N ARG A 159 11.62 9.49 -10.70
CA ARG A 159 12.69 9.08 -11.63
C ARG A 159 14.03 8.90 -10.93
N ASN A 160 14.36 9.80 -10.01
CA ASN A 160 15.58 9.78 -9.21
C ASN A 160 15.56 8.75 -8.07
N ALA A 161 14.43 8.06 -7.87
CA ALA A 161 14.24 7.07 -6.82
C ALA A 161 14.29 7.63 -5.37
N ASP A 162 13.91 8.89 -5.18
CA ASP A 162 13.64 9.46 -3.84
C ASP A 162 12.34 8.88 -3.28
N ILE A 163 11.37 8.67 -4.17
CA ILE A 163 10.11 7.98 -3.91
C ILE A 163 9.83 6.96 -5.02
N HIS A 164 8.88 6.07 -4.76
CA HIS A 164 8.28 5.20 -5.77
C HIS A 164 6.78 5.39 -5.79
N ILE A 165 6.25 5.92 -6.89
CA ILE A 165 4.81 5.99 -7.16
C ILE A 165 4.42 4.67 -7.81
N HIS A 166 3.49 3.94 -7.17
CA HIS A 166 3.04 2.64 -7.65
C HIS A 166 2.01 2.76 -8.78
N ASP A 167 1.90 1.71 -9.60
CA ASP A 167 0.84 1.50 -10.61
C ASP A 167 0.69 2.62 -11.65
N LEU A 168 1.80 3.21 -12.04
CA LEU A 168 1.82 4.20 -13.13
C LEU A 168 1.43 3.61 -14.49
N SER A 169 1.42 2.28 -14.63
CA SER A 169 1.01 1.57 -15.85
C SER A 169 -0.47 1.68 -16.17
N MET A 170 -1.31 2.15 -15.22
CA MET A 170 -2.74 2.32 -15.42
C MET A 170 -3.23 3.68 -14.94
N LEU A 171 -4.22 4.23 -15.63
CA LEU A 171 -4.84 5.52 -15.30
C LEU A 171 -6.05 5.27 -14.39
N THR A 172 -5.82 4.69 -13.21
CA THR A 172 -6.89 4.26 -12.30
C THR A 172 -6.43 4.17 -10.84
N GLY A 173 -7.36 3.76 -9.95
CA GLY A 173 -7.08 3.49 -8.55
C GLY A 173 -6.25 2.21 -8.32
N TYR A 174 -5.75 2.05 -7.10
CA TYR A 174 -4.89 0.93 -6.72
C TYR A 174 -5.70 -0.32 -6.41
N CYS A 175 -6.25 -0.46 -5.22
CA CYS A 175 -7.01 -1.64 -4.76
C CYS A 175 -8.41 -1.25 -4.29
N ALA A 176 -9.37 -2.15 -4.45
CA ALA A 176 -10.74 -1.92 -3.98
C ALA A 176 -11.33 -3.16 -3.29
N GLY A 177 -12.08 -2.91 -2.21
CA GLY A 177 -13.03 -3.86 -1.66
C GLY A 177 -14.44 -3.55 -2.14
N TRP A 178 -15.18 -4.59 -2.33
CA TRP A 178 -16.51 -4.53 -2.89
C TRP A 178 -17.52 -5.14 -1.92
N SER A 179 -18.68 -4.52 -1.82
CA SER A 179 -19.76 -5.08 -1.01
C SER A 179 -20.38 -6.29 -1.72
N LEU A 180 -20.13 -7.47 -1.17
CA LEU A 180 -20.81 -8.69 -1.63
C LEU A 180 -22.31 -8.59 -1.37
N LYS A 181 -22.73 -7.95 -0.27
CA LYS A 181 -24.12 -7.63 0.04
C LYS A 181 -24.80 -6.83 -1.07
N GLN A 182 -24.10 -5.83 -1.63
CA GLN A 182 -24.63 -5.03 -2.75
C GLN A 182 -24.80 -5.88 -4.00
N LEU A 183 -23.82 -6.73 -4.33
CA LEU A 183 -23.93 -7.65 -5.48
C LEU A 183 -25.11 -8.63 -5.31
N ILE A 184 -25.32 -9.19 -4.12
CA ILE A 184 -26.44 -10.06 -3.80
C ILE A 184 -27.77 -9.34 -3.92
N LYS A 185 -27.84 -8.07 -3.49
CA LYS A 185 -29.06 -7.27 -3.50
C LYS A 185 -29.45 -6.79 -4.91
N GLU A 186 -28.48 -6.41 -5.71
CA GLU A 186 -28.71 -5.69 -6.97
C GLU A 186 -28.38 -6.50 -8.23
N GLY A 187 -27.67 -7.61 -8.10
CA GLY A 187 -27.16 -8.38 -9.23
C GLY A 187 -25.97 -7.73 -9.92
N LEU A 188 -25.57 -8.27 -11.07
CA LEU A 188 -24.41 -7.82 -11.84
C LEU A 188 -24.86 -7.05 -13.09
N GLY A 189 -24.47 -5.78 -13.22
CA GLY A 189 -24.74 -4.93 -14.38
C GLY A 189 -25.39 -3.60 -14.02
N GLY A 190 -26.44 -3.21 -14.72
CA GLY A 190 -27.09 -1.91 -14.54
C GLY A 190 -26.36 -0.76 -15.24
N ILE A 191 -25.52 -1.09 -16.26
CA ILE A 191 -24.77 -0.13 -17.07
C ILE A 191 -25.41 -0.09 -18.46
N THR A 192 -25.70 1.11 -18.93
CA THR A 192 -26.32 1.32 -20.25
C THR A 192 -25.54 0.64 -21.37
N GLY A 193 -26.21 -0.17 -22.17
CA GLY A 193 -25.61 -0.90 -23.29
C GLY A 193 -24.79 -2.14 -22.90
N LYS A 194 -24.82 -2.57 -21.64
CA LYS A 194 -24.21 -3.81 -21.16
C LYS A 194 -25.24 -4.79 -20.64
N ILE A 195 -24.90 -6.08 -20.69
CA ILE A 195 -25.74 -7.16 -20.15
C ILE A 195 -25.91 -6.97 -18.66
N THR A 196 -27.14 -7.14 -18.18
CA THR A 196 -27.49 -7.09 -16.75
C THR A 196 -27.99 -8.45 -16.30
N SER A 197 -27.45 -8.94 -15.17
CA SER A 197 -27.88 -10.14 -14.49
C SER A 197 -28.65 -9.76 -13.23
N ALA A 198 -29.84 -10.29 -13.06
CA ALA A 198 -30.67 -10.09 -11.86
C ALA A 198 -29.98 -10.63 -10.60
N PRO A 199 -30.41 -10.23 -9.39
CA PRO A 199 -29.95 -10.81 -8.14
C PRO A 199 -29.95 -12.34 -8.16
N ALA A 200 -28.81 -12.93 -7.76
CA ALA A 200 -28.67 -14.40 -7.77
C ALA A 200 -29.61 -15.03 -6.74
N ARG A 201 -30.35 -16.04 -7.16
CA ARG A 201 -31.21 -16.84 -6.27
C ARG A 201 -30.57 -18.15 -5.83
N HIS A 202 -29.55 -18.61 -6.55
CA HIS A 202 -28.84 -19.87 -6.33
C HIS A 202 -27.36 -19.66 -6.13
N LEU A 203 -26.70 -20.50 -5.31
CA LEU A 203 -25.27 -20.42 -5.01
C LEU A 203 -24.41 -20.43 -6.28
N SER A 204 -24.72 -21.31 -7.23
CA SER A 204 -23.98 -21.41 -8.51
C SER A 204 -24.03 -20.12 -9.33
N VAL A 205 -25.18 -19.44 -9.32
CA VAL A 205 -25.36 -18.16 -10.03
C VAL A 205 -24.56 -17.04 -9.34
N LEU A 206 -24.58 -17.00 -7.99
CA LEU A 206 -23.79 -16.03 -7.23
C LEU A 206 -22.30 -16.23 -7.48
N CYS A 207 -21.81 -17.48 -7.43
CA CYS A 207 -20.41 -17.81 -7.74
C CYS A 207 -20.00 -17.31 -9.12
N ASN A 208 -20.84 -17.51 -10.13
CA ASN A 208 -20.60 -17.02 -11.49
C ASN A 208 -20.62 -15.48 -11.56
N GLN A 209 -21.56 -14.82 -10.89
CA GLN A 209 -21.59 -13.36 -10.81
C GLN A 209 -20.34 -12.79 -10.16
N MET A 210 -19.81 -13.40 -9.07
CA MET A 210 -18.57 -12.99 -8.42
C MET A 210 -17.37 -13.13 -9.34
N VAL A 211 -17.24 -14.25 -10.07
CA VAL A 211 -16.14 -14.44 -11.04
C VAL A 211 -16.17 -13.35 -12.11
N ASN A 212 -17.35 -13.12 -12.72
CA ASN A 212 -17.48 -12.10 -13.73
C ASN A 212 -17.26 -10.68 -13.19
N PHE A 213 -17.73 -10.39 -11.98
CA PHE A 213 -17.51 -9.10 -11.32
C PHE A 213 -16.02 -8.83 -11.12
N LEU A 214 -15.27 -9.78 -10.55
CA LEU A 214 -13.84 -9.64 -10.33
C LEU A 214 -13.07 -9.53 -11.66
N GLY A 215 -13.46 -10.29 -12.69
CA GLY A 215 -12.90 -10.19 -14.03
C GLY A 215 -13.14 -8.85 -14.70
N ILE A 216 -14.29 -8.22 -14.48
CA ILE A 216 -14.60 -6.89 -14.98
C ILE A 216 -13.79 -5.83 -14.22
N MET A 217 -13.79 -5.89 -12.88
CA MET A 217 -13.16 -4.88 -12.04
C MET A 217 -11.64 -4.80 -12.22
N GLN A 218 -10.97 -5.90 -12.53
CA GLN A 218 -9.53 -5.84 -12.83
C GLN A 218 -9.19 -5.04 -14.09
N ASN A 219 -10.18 -4.72 -14.96
CA ASN A 219 -9.95 -3.81 -16.08
C ASN A 219 -10.10 -2.33 -15.69
N GLU A 220 -10.75 -2.05 -14.57
CA GLU A 220 -10.94 -0.69 -14.05
C GLU A 220 -10.01 -0.34 -12.88
N TRP A 221 -9.26 -1.32 -12.33
CA TRP A 221 -8.37 -1.17 -11.17
C TRP A 221 -7.01 -1.81 -11.41
N ALA A 222 -5.97 -1.22 -10.84
CA ALA A 222 -4.60 -1.69 -11.04
C ALA A 222 -4.24 -2.91 -10.18
N GLY A 223 -4.72 -2.95 -8.95
CA GLY A 223 -4.36 -3.98 -7.96
C GLY A 223 -5.49 -4.92 -7.59
N ALA A 224 -5.42 -5.45 -6.38
CA ALA A 224 -6.33 -6.49 -5.91
C ALA A 224 -7.78 -6.02 -5.73
N GLN A 225 -8.69 -6.96 -5.95
CA GLN A 225 -10.12 -6.83 -5.72
C GLN A 225 -10.55 -7.79 -4.62
N ALA A 226 -11.32 -7.34 -3.64
CA ALA A 226 -11.65 -8.16 -2.48
C ALA A 226 -13.15 -8.20 -2.18
N PHE A 227 -13.62 -9.37 -1.72
CA PHE A 227 -14.90 -9.53 -1.04
C PHE A 227 -14.67 -9.88 0.43
N SER A 228 -15.34 -9.18 1.33
CA SER A 228 -15.35 -9.50 2.76
C SER A 228 -16.51 -10.40 3.13
N SER A 229 -16.36 -11.14 4.25
CA SER A 229 -17.41 -12.01 4.81
C SER A 229 -17.96 -13.03 3.81
N PHE A 230 -17.05 -13.61 3.02
CA PHE A 230 -17.40 -14.52 1.93
C PHE A 230 -18.25 -15.70 2.40
N ASP A 231 -17.82 -16.41 3.44
CA ASP A 231 -18.50 -17.56 4.01
C ASP A 231 -19.84 -17.19 4.67
N THR A 232 -19.91 -16.04 5.35
CA THR A 232 -21.13 -15.51 5.96
C THR A 232 -22.20 -15.20 4.91
N TYR A 233 -21.84 -14.55 3.79
CA TYR A 233 -22.80 -14.16 2.76
C TYR A 233 -23.21 -15.29 1.83
N LEU A 234 -22.39 -16.33 1.65
CA LEU A 234 -22.74 -17.49 0.82
C LEU A 234 -23.60 -18.52 1.54
N ALA A 235 -23.46 -18.66 2.85
CA ALA A 235 -24.17 -19.66 3.66
C ALA A 235 -25.71 -19.63 3.49
N PRO A 236 -26.40 -18.47 3.44
CA PRO A 236 -27.84 -18.43 3.20
C PRO A 236 -28.30 -19.10 1.91
N PHE A 237 -27.51 -19.04 0.84
CA PHE A 237 -27.83 -19.67 -0.44
C PHE A 237 -27.82 -21.20 -0.33
N VAL A 238 -26.85 -21.73 0.42
CA VAL A 238 -26.80 -23.18 0.70
C VAL A 238 -28.05 -23.63 1.47
N LYS A 239 -28.48 -22.81 2.45
CA LYS A 239 -29.66 -23.09 3.29
C LYS A 239 -30.95 -23.05 2.48
N VAL A 240 -31.17 -21.99 1.68
CA VAL A 240 -32.41 -21.82 0.88
C VAL A 240 -32.56 -22.94 -0.15
N ASP A 241 -31.48 -23.30 -0.85
CA ASP A 241 -31.49 -24.35 -1.86
C ASP A 241 -31.40 -25.76 -1.23
N ASN A 242 -31.21 -25.86 0.09
CA ASN A 242 -30.96 -27.12 0.81
C ASN A 242 -29.90 -28.00 0.14
N LEU A 243 -28.76 -27.37 -0.24
CA LEU A 243 -27.71 -28.04 -1.00
C LEU A 243 -27.00 -29.12 -0.16
N SER A 244 -26.73 -30.25 -0.78
CA SER A 244 -25.81 -31.24 -0.26
C SER A 244 -24.36 -30.74 -0.36
N TYR A 245 -23.47 -31.31 0.45
CA TYR A 245 -22.06 -30.95 0.42
C TYR A 245 -21.38 -31.06 -0.96
N PRO A 246 -21.60 -32.17 -1.74
CA PRO A 246 -21.06 -32.26 -3.10
C PRO A 246 -21.54 -31.16 -4.06
N GLU A 247 -22.78 -30.66 -3.87
CA GLU A 247 -23.29 -29.54 -4.68
C GLU A 247 -22.64 -28.22 -4.29
N VAL A 248 -22.46 -27.98 -2.99
CA VAL A 248 -21.72 -26.81 -2.49
C VAL A 248 -20.28 -26.84 -3.02
N LYS A 249 -19.60 -28.01 -2.93
CA LYS A 249 -18.21 -28.16 -3.40
C LYS A 249 -18.11 -27.83 -4.89
N LYS A 250 -19.00 -28.29 -5.74
CA LYS A 250 -19.05 -27.97 -7.18
C LYS A 250 -19.17 -26.47 -7.44
N CYS A 251 -19.99 -25.76 -6.68
CA CYS A 251 -20.15 -24.31 -6.83
C CYS A 251 -18.87 -23.57 -6.45
N ILE A 252 -18.23 -23.96 -5.33
CA ILE A 252 -16.99 -23.34 -4.86
C ILE A 252 -15.81 -23.67 -5.78
N GLU A 253 -15.71 -24.91 -6.27
CA GLU A 253 -14.73 -25.29 -7.28
C GLU A 253 -14.86 -24.41 -8.54
N ALA A 254 -16.09 -24.26 -9.05
CA ALA A 254 -16.34 -23.40 -10.22
C ALA A 254 -15.91 -21.95 -9.99
N PHE A 255 -16.13 -21.42 -8.79
CA PHE A 255 -15.65 -20.10 -8.41
C PHE A 255 -14.12 -20.03 -8.40
N ILE A 256 -13.43 -20.96 -7.73
CA ILE A 256 -11.98 -20.99 -7.63
C ILE A 256 -11.33 -21.15 -9.00
N TYR A 257 -11.78 -22.06 -9.83
CA TYR A 257 -11.32 -22.22 -11.21
C TYR A 257 -11.56 -20.94 -12.05
N GLY A 258 -12.73 -20.31 -11.88
CA GLY A 258 -13.09 -19.09 -12.57
C GLY A 258 -12.14 -17.93 -12.27
N VAL A 259 -11.77 -17.70 -10.99
CA VAL A 259 -10.87 -16.63 -10.59
C VAL A 259 -9.38 -16.95 -10.86
N ASN A 260 -9.03 -18.20 -11.18
CA ASN A 260 -7.68 -18.56 -11.62
C ASN A 260 -7.55 -18.64 -13.15
N THR A 261 -8.66 -18.48 -13.87
CA THR A 261 -8.65 -18.43 -15.35
C THR A 261 -8.29 -17.02 -15.82
N PRO A 262 -7.30 -16.87 -16.71
CA PRO A 262 -6.92 -15.56 -17.25
C PRO A 262 -8.10 -14.88 -17.97
N SER A 263 -8.46 -13.67 -17.59
CA SER A 263 -9.59 -12.93 -18.12
C SER A 263 -9.21 -11.64 -18.86
N ARG A 264 -8.20 -10.90 -18.39
CA ARG A 264 -7.72 -9.69 -19.06
C ARG A 264 -6.84 -10.09 -20.25
N TRP A 265 -7.34 -9.90 -21.47
CA TRP A 265 -6.63 -10.24 -22.71
C TRP A 265 -6.16 -11.71 -22.78
N GLY A 266 -6.75 -12.58 -21.97
CA GLY A 266 -6.31 -13.96 -21.83
C GLY A 266 -4.95 -14.16 -21.17
N THR A 267 -4.45 -13.18 -20.40
CA THR A 267 -3.08 -13.18 -19.88
C THR A 267 -2.99 -13.05 -18.37
N GLN A 268 -4.04 -12.53 -17.72
CA GLN A 268 -4.03 -12.27 -16.29
C GLN A 268 -5.31 -12.79 -15.63
N ALA A 269 -5.15 -13.60 -14.59
CA ALA A 269 -6.23 -13.96 -13.67
C ALA A 269 -6.56 -12.77 -12.75
N PRO A 270 -7.82 -12.62 -12.28
CA PRO A 270 -8.17 -11.58 -11.33
C PRO A 270 -7.37 -11.72 -10.03
N PHE A 271 -6.57 -10.70 -9.70
CA PHE A 271 -5.89 -10.63 -8.40
C PHE A 271 -6.96 -10.41 -7.33
N SER A 272 -7.41 -11.49 -6.72
CA SER A 272 -8.57 -11.51 -5.84
C SER A 272 -8.22 -11.96 -4.42
N ASN A 273 -8.93 -11.38 -3.44
CA ASN A 273 -8.83 -11.72 -2.03
C ASN A 273 -10.24 -11.93 -1.47
N ILE A 274 -10.39 -12.85 -0.53
CA ILE A 274 -11.61 -13.04 0.25
C ILE A 274 -11.30 -13.05 1.74
N THR A 275 -12.20 -12.49 2.54
CA THR A 275 -12.18 -12.64 3.99
C THR A 275 -13.21 -13.70 4.39
N LEU A 276 -12.78 -14.62 5.22
CA LEU A 276 -13.60 -15.68 5.80
C LEU A 276 -13.72 -15.40 7.29
N ASP A 277 -14.95 -15.26 7.73
CA ASP A 277 -15.23 -14.84 9.10
C ASP A 277 -15.04 -15.98 10.10
N TRP A 278 -15.28 -17.22 9.69
CA TRP A 278 -15.28 -18.46 10.49
C TRP A 278 -16.36 -18.50 11.58
N THR A 279 -16.54 -17.39 12.27
CA THR A 279 -17.67 -17.10 13.15
C THR A 279 -18.40 -15.89 12.62
N VAL A 280 -19.73 -15.94 12.56
CA VAL A 280 -20.53 -14.82 12.04
C VAL A 280 -20.26 -13.56 12.87
N PRO A 281 -19.82 -12.45 12.28
CA PRO A 281 -19.53 -11.22 13.01
C PRO A 281 -20.79 -10.63 13.70
N ASP A 282 -20.62 -10.03 14.87
CA ASP A 282 -21.72 -9.47 15.68
C ASP A 282 -22.58 -8.46 14.92
N ASP A 283 -21.96 -7.65 14.05
CA ASP A 283 -22.68 -6.66 13.23
C ASP A 283 -23.55 -7.26 12.12
N LEU A 284 -23.32 -8.51 11.75
CA LEU A 284 -24.11 -9.27 10.77
C LEU A 284 -25.03 -10.31 11.42
N ALA A 285 -24.66 -10.82 12.58
CA ALA A 285 -25.30 -11.99 13.19
C ALA A 285 -26.83 -11.84 13.32
N GLU A 286 -27.30 -10.68 13.78
CA GLU A 286 -28.72 -10.41 14.02
C GLU A 286 -29.48 -9.86 12.80
N LEU A 287 -28.77 -9.61 11.68
CA LEU A 287 -29.42 -9.12 10.46
C LEU A 287 -30.13 -10.25 9.72
N PRO A 288 -31.27 -9.95 9.06
CA PRO A 288 -31.89 -10.90 8.14
C PRO A 288 -30.92 -11.29 7.03
N ALA A 289 -30.84 -12.58 6.71
CA ALA A 289 -30.05 -13.07 5.59
C ALA A 289 -30.64 -12.58 4.25
N LEU A 290 -29.79 -12.37 3.25
CA LEU A 290 -30.18 -11.91 1.92
C LEU A 290 -29.98 -13.01 0.87
N VAL A 291 -31.03 -13.33 0.11
CA VAL A 291 -30.95 -14.21 -1.06
C VAL A 291 -31.86 -13.66 -2.17
N GLY A 292 -31.36 -13.58 -3.39
CA GLY A 292 -32.17 -13.10 -4.52
C GLY A 292 -32.59 -11.62 -4.40
N GLY A 293 -31.86 -10.83 -3.64
CA GLY A 293 -32.18 -9.44 -3.38
C GLY A 293 -33.27 -9.21 -2.31
N VAL A 294 -33.71 -10.27 -1.63
CA VAL A 294 -34.82 -10.25 -0.66
C VAL A 294 -34.29 -10.71 0.71
N GLU A 295 -34.80 -10.08 1.77
CA GLU A 295 -34.53 -10.50 3.13
C GLU A 295 -35.31 -11.77 3.45
N MET A 296 -34.62 -12.75 4.10
CA MET A 296 -35.19 -14.01 4.53
C MET A 296 -35.76 -13.89 5.93
N ASP A 297 -36.57 -14.87 6.32
CA ASP A 297 -37.17 -15.00 7.66
C ASP A 297 -36.19 -15.54 8.73
N PHE A 298 -34.94 -15.81 8.35
CA PHE A 298 -33.85 -16.25 9.22
C PHE A 298 -32.66 -15.30 9.13
N LYS A 299 -31.78 -15.36 10.13
CA LYS A 299 -30.64 -14.47 10.28
C LYS A 299 -29.35 -15.13 9.83
N TYR A 300 -28.28 -14.35 9.61
CA TYR A 300 -26.98 -14.91 9.25
C TYR A 300 -26.44 -15.87 10.29
N LYS A 301 -26.62 -15.62 11.59
CA LYS A 301 -26.21 -16.54 12.66
C LYS A 301 -26.87 -17.94 12.60
N ASP A 302 -28.01 -18.04 11.96
CA ASP A 302 -28.77 -19.29 11.81
C ASP A 302 -28.23 -20.17 10.66
N CYS A 303 -27.17 -19.74 9.99
CA CYS A 303 -26.53 -20.42 8.83
C CYS A 303 -25.15 -21.02 9.15
N LYS A 304 -24.80 -21.24 10.40
CA LYS A 304 -23.45 -21.73 10.78
C LYS A 304 -23.10 -23.08 10.14
N LYS A 305 -24.03 -24.03 10.05
CA LYS A 305 -23.83 -25.32 9.40
C LYS A 305 -23.48 -25.17 7.92
N GLU A 306 -24.20 -24.31 7.23
CA GLU A 306 -24.01 -24.01 5.82
C GLU A 306 -22.70 -23.23 5.58
N MET A 307 -22.35 -22.31 6.49
CA MET A 307 -21.06 -21.63 6.51
C MET A 307 -19.89 -22.60 6.64
N ASP A 308 -20.02 -23.62 7.50
CA ASP A 308 -19.02 -24.67 7.65
C ASP A 308 -18.86 -25.50 6.37
N MET A 309 -19.96 -25.76 5.64
CA MET A 309 -19.90 -26.45 4.34
C MET A 309 -19.17 -25.61 3.28
N VAL A 310 -19.39 -24.30 3.25
CA VAL A 310 -18.68 -23.38 2.34
C VAL A 310 -17.18 -23.36 2.66
N ASN A 311 -16.81 -23.22 3.93
CA ASN A 311 -15.42 -23.25 4.38
C ASN A 311 -14.73 -24.57 4.04
N LYS A 312 -15.39 -25.71 4.33
CA LYS A 312 -14.87 -27.04 4.00
C LYS A 312 -14.61 -27.16 2.49
N ALA A 313 -15.60 -26.81 1.67
CA ALA A 313 -15.49 -26.89 0.21
C ALA A 313 -14.34 -26.03 -0.32
N PHE A 314 -14.20 -24.81 0.21
CA PHE A 314 -13.14 -23.91 -0.18
C PHE A 314 -11.75 -24.47 0.17
N ILE A 315 -11.56 -24.93 1.40
CA ILE A 315 -10.27 -25.41 1.88
C ILE A 315 -9.87 -26.71 1.16
N GLU A 316 -10.78 -27.66 1.01
CA GLU A 316 -10.51 -28.90 0.28
C GLU A 316 -10.08 -28.63 -1.16
N THR A 317 -10.80 -27.75 -1.88
CA THR A 317 -10.45 -27.38 -3.25
C THR A 317 -9.06 -26.73 -3.32
N MET A 318 -8.72 -25.85 -2.37
CA MET A 318 -7.40 -25.22 -2.32
C MET A 318 -6.28 -26.22 -1.99
N ILE A 319 -6.55 -27.26 -1.21
CA ILE A 319 -5.57 -28.32 -0.90
C ILE A 319 -5.39 -29.29 -2.07
N GLU A 320 -6.47 -29.65 -2.75
CA GLU A 320 -6.46 -30.56 -3.89
C GLU A 320 -5.72 -29.96 -5.07
N GLY A 321 -5.88 -28.65 -5.30
CA GLY A 321 -5.32 -27.95 -6.45
C GLY A 321 -6.05 -28.30 -7.75
N ASP A 322 -5.39 -27.98 -8.88
CA ASP A 322 -5.93 -28.29 -10.21
C ASP A 322 -5.83 -29.80 -10.54
N SER A 323 -6.25 -30.18 -11.74
CA SER A 323 -6.24 -31.58 -12.21
C SER A 323 -4.85 -32.24 -12.20
N LYS A 324 -3.78 -31.47 -12.00
CA LYS A 324 -2.39 -31.94 -11.88
C LYS A 324 -1.83 -31.74 -10.47
N GLY A 325 -2.66 -31.30 -9.52
CA GLY A 325 -2.25 -31.02 -8.14
C GLY A 325 -1.46 -29.71 -7.99
N LEU A 326 -1.52 -28.80 -8.95
CA LEU A 326 -0.96 -27.45 -8.82
C LEU A 326 -1.91 -26.61 -7.94
N GLY A 327 -1.38 -26.03 -6.87
CA GLY A 327 -2.16 -25.19 -5.96
C GLY A 327 -2.68 -23.92 -6.64
N PHE A 328 -3.91 -23.53 -6.31
CA PHE A 328 -4.50 -22.30 -6.78
C PHE A 328 -3.86 -21.07 -6.11
N GLN A 329 -3.66 -20.02 -6.88
CA GLN A 329 -3.10 -18.76 -6.39
C GLN A 329 -4.19 -17.84 -5.82
N TYR A 330 -5.39 -17.90 -6.35
CA TYR A 330 -6.53 -17.05 -6.03
C TYR A 330 -7.79 -17.86 -5.68
N PRO A 331 -8.73 -17.25 -4.93
CA PRO A 331 -8.54 -16.01 -4.17
C PRO A 331 -7.59 -16.21 -2.99
N ILE A 332 -6.87 -15.17 -2.57
CA ILE A 332 -6.05 -15.21 -1.35
C ILE A 332 -7.00 -15.18 -0.15
N PRO A 333 -7.01 -16.21 0.72
CA PRO A 333 -7.92 -16.27 1.85
C PRO A 333 -7.33 -15.59 3.08
N THR A 334 -8.13 -14.78 3.76
CA THR A 334 -7.84 -14.20 5.07
C THR A 334 -8.85 -14.71 6.08
N TYR A 335 -8.40 -15.40 7.11
CA TYR A 335 -9.24 -15.90 8.20
C TYR A 335 -9.21 -14.98 9.40
N SER A 336 -10.37 -14.67 9.94
CA SER A 336 -10.52 -13.87 11.17
C SER A 336 -10.31 -14.76 12.40
N ILE A 337 -9.28 -14.48 13.19
CA ILE A 337 -9.03 -15.16 14.47
C ILE A 337 -9.58 -14.28 15.58
N THR A 338 -10.78 -14.60 16.02
CA THR A 338 -11.55 -13.89 17.04
C THR A 338 -11.43 -14.56 18.41
N LYS A 339 -11.91 -13.89 19.47
CA LYS A 339 -11.87 -14.43 20.84
C LYS A 339 -12.71 -15.69 21.01
N ASP A 340 -13.74 -15.83 20.20
CA ASP A 340 -14.66 -16.97 20.13
C ASP A 340 -14.27 -18.03 19.06
N PHE A 341 -13.06 -17.90 18.47
CA PHE A 341 -12.57 -18.90 17.52
C PHE A 341 -12.48 -20.29 18.19
N ASP A 342 -13.18 -21.25 17.62
CA ASP A 342 -13.17 -22.64 18.11
C ASP A 342 -11.87 -23.34 17.73
N TRP A 343 -11.04 -23.62 18.72
CA TRP A 343 -9.76 -24.31 18.56
C TRP A 343 -9.88 -25.84 18.75
N SER A 344 -11.09 -26.36 18.87
CA SER A 344 -11.33 -27.78 19.07
C SER A 344 -10.97 -28.61 17.84
N ASP A 345 -10.90 -29.94 18.01
CA ASP A 345 -10.57 -30.90 16.96
C ASP A 345 -11.80 -31.15 16.05
N THR A 346 -12.16 -30.15 15.23
CA THR A 346 -13.19 -30.26 14.20
C THR A 346 -12.58 -30.58 12.84
N GLU A 347 -13.39 -31.13 11.94
CA GLU A 347 -12.96 -31.42 10.56
C GLU A 347 -12.45 -30.16 9.84
N ASN A 348 -13.17 -29.05 9.97
CA ASN A 348 -12.77 -27.79 9.35
C ASN A 348 -11.47 -27.23 9.93
N ASN A 349 -11.24 -27.32 11.23
CA ASN A 349 -9.98 -26.91 11.84
C ASN A 349 -8.81 -27.76 11.35
N ARG A 350 -8.98 -29.08 11.25
CA ARG A 350 -7.96 -29.96 10.68
C ARG A 350 -7.60 -29.53 9.26
N LEU A 351 -8.60 -29.32 8.42
CA LEU A 351 -8.40 -28.89 7.03
C LEU A 351 -7.74 -27.51 6.93
N LEU A 352 -8.21 -26.51 7.70
CA LEU A 352 -7.62 -25.17 7.70
C LEU A 352 -6.13 -25.21 8.07
N PHE A 353 -5.79 -25.89 9.14
CA PHE A 353 -4.41 -25.94 9.62
C PHE A 353 -3.55 -26.94 8.83
N GLU A 354 -4.12 -27.93 8.14
CA GLU A 354 -3.42 -28.73 7.15
C GLU A 354 -3.04 -27.91 5.92
N MET A 355 -3.97 -27.12 5.38
CA MET A 355 -3.70 -26.17 4.29
C MET A 355 -2.60 -25.15 4.70
N THR A 356 -2.66 -24.68 5.94
CA THR A 356 -1.65 -23.78 6.50
C THR A 356 -0.28 -24.46 6.61
N ALA A 357 -0.23 -25.68 7.13
CA ALA A 357 1.03 -26.43 7.31
C ALA A 357 1.69 -26.80 5.99
N LYS A 358 0.89 -27.15 4.98
CA LYS A 358 1.38 -27.68 3.70
C LYS A 358 1.75 -26.58 2.71
N TYR A 359 0.86 -25.60 2.53
CA TYR A 359 0.99 -24.57 1.48
C TYR A 359 1.16 -23.16 2.02
N GLY A 360 0.82 -22.92 3.29
CA GLY A 360 0.87 -21.58 3.88
C GLY A 360 -0.06 -20.57 3.17
N THR A 361 -1.12 -21.05 2.51
CA THR A 361 -2.01 -20.21 1.71
C THR A 361 -2.71 -19.14 2.54
N PRO A 362 -3.26 -19.45 3.76
CA PRO A 362 -4.05 -18.50 4.52
C PRO A 362 -3.21 -17.38 5.14
N TYR A 363 -3.85 -16.21 5.22
CA TYR A 363 -3.50 -15.16 6.16
C TYR A 363 -4.43 -15.21 7.37
N PHE A 364 -3.92 -14.73 8.50
CA PHE A 364 -4.67 -14.66 9.76
C PHE A 364 -4.74 -13.20 10.22
N SER A 365 -5.97 -12.70 10.36
CA SER A 365 -6.27 -11.40 10.94
C SER A 365 -6.54 -11.60 12.43
N ASN A 366 -5.72 -10.97 13.30
CA ASN A 366 -5.74 -11.19 14.74
C ASN A 366 -6.68 -10.20 15.43
N TYR A 367 -7.72 -10.71 16.08
CA TYR A 367 -8.65 -9.97 16.90
C TYR A 367 -8.65 -10.42 18.37
N ILE A 368 -7.82 -11.40 18.75
CA ILE A 368 -7.74 -11.90 20.13
C ILE A 368 -7.08 -10.86 21.03
N ASN A 369 -5.88 -10.41 20.66
CA ASN A 369 -5.09 -9.45 21.42
C ASN A 369 -5.04 -8.09 20.72
N SER A 370 -6.17 -7.64 20.20
CA SER A 370 -6.34 -6.42 19.43
C SER A 370 -7.41 -5.54 20.04
N ASP A 371 -7.22 -4.22 19.92
CA ASP A 371 -8.24 -3.23 20.28
C ASP A 371 -9.31 -3.05 19.17
N MET A 372 -9.20 -3.84 18.09
CA MET A 372 -10.10 -3.78 16.93
C MET A 372 -11.03 -4.99 16.91
N GLN A 373 -12.25 -4.78 16.38
CA GLN A 373 -13.21 -5.83 16.11
C GLN A 373 -13.23 -6.18 14.61
N PRO A 374 -13.71 -7.37 14.22
CA PRO A 374 -13.86 -7.70 12.80
C PRO A 374 -14.65 -6.66 12.00
N SER A 375 -15.65 -6.02 12.61
CA SER A 375 -16.45 -4.95 12.01
C SER A 375 -15.65 -3.66 11.73
N ASP A 376 -14.54 -3.42 12.46
CA ASP A 376 -13.71 -2.22 12.31
C ASP A 376 -12.71 -2.33 11.16
N VAL A 377 -12.59 -3.49 10.55
CA VAL A 377 -11.56 -3.80 9.57
C VAL A 377 -12.17 -4.49 8.37
N ARG A 378 -11.69 -4.15 7.20
CA ARG A 378 -11.91 -4.95 5.99
C ARG A 378 -10.57 -5.26 5.34
N SER A 379 -10.36 -6.51 5.00
CA SER A 379 -9.16 -6.94 4.26
C SER A 379 -9.40 -6.73 2.78
N MET A 380 -8.49 -6.02 2.11
CA MET A 380 -8.67 -5.60 0.73
C MET A 380 -7.75 -6.31 -0.24
N CYS A 381 -6.58 -6.67 0.19
CA CYS A 381 -5.60 -7.41 -0.58
C CYS A 381 -4.62 -8.06 0.39
N CYS A 382 -3.63 -8.74 -0.13
CA CYS A 382 -2.69 -9.56 0.64
C CYS A 382 -2.05 -8.93 1.88
N ARG A 383 -2.33 -7.63 2.16
CA ARG A 383 -1.82 -6.91 3.36
C ARG A 383 -2.64 -5.69 3.74
N LEU A 384 -3.52 -5.23 2.88
CA LEU A 384 -4.26 -4.01 3.13
C LEU A 384 -5.41 -4.30 4.11
N ARG A 385 -5.12 -4.10 5.37
CA ARG A 385 -6.08 -4.08 6.45
C ARG A 385 -6.42 -2.61 6.73
N LEU A 386 -7.61 -2.18 6.32
CA LEU A 386 -8.03 -0.80 6.51
C LEU A 386 -8.74 -0.64 7.86
N ASP A 387 -8.27 0.32 8.64
CA ASP A 387 -8.97 0.76 9.84
C ASP A 387 -10.16 1.63 9.43
N LEU A 388 -11.35 1.10 9.56
CA LEU A 388 -12.60 1.77 9.18
C LEU A 388 -13.10 2.78 10.22
N ARG A 389 -12.47 2.89 11.38
CA ARG A 389 -12.91 3.82 12.43
C ARG A 389 -12.85 5.27 11.98
N GLU A 390 -11.81 5.62 11.19
CA GLU A 390 -11.73 6.94 10.56
C GLU A 390 -12.84 7.16 9.51
N LEU A 391 -13.17 6.13 8.76
CA LEU A 391 -14.24 6.17 7.78
C LEU A 391 -15.61 6.36 8.44
N ARG A 392 -15.88 5.65 9.55
CA ARG A 392 -17.13 5.77 10.31
C ARG A 392 -17.31 7.17 10.90
N LYS A 393 -16.24 7.82 11.34
CA LYS A 393 -16.29 9.21 11.81
C LYS A 393 -16.77 10.17 10.72
N LYS A 394 -16.29 9.96 9.48
CA LYS A 394 -16.59 10.81 8.33
C LYS A 394 -18.02 10.62 7.81
N THR A 395 -18.51 9.39 7.81
CA THR A 395 -19.80 9.03 7.19
C THR A 395 -21.00 9.03 8.18
N GLY A 396 -20.74 9.19 9.47
CA GLY A 396 -21.80 9.24 10.48
C GLY A 396 -22.59 7.96 10.67
N GLY A 397 -21.94 6.81 10.57
CA GLY A 397 -22.58 5.53 10.81
C GLY A 397 -23.41 5.01 9.65
N PHE A 398 -23.07 5.37 8.41
CA PHE A 398 -23.80 4.92 7.23
C PHE A 398 -23.66 3.42 7.05
N PHE A 399 -24.78 2.71 6.93
CA PHE A 399 -24.86 1.29 6.65
C PHE A 399 -24.18 0.98 5.31
N GLY A 400 -23.24 0.02 5.28
CA GLY A 400 -22.58 -0.50 4.07
C GLY A 400 -21.30 0.21 3.64
N SER A 401 -20.94 1.35 4.21
CA SER A 401 -19.74 2.12 3.81
C SER A 401 -18.41 1.43 4.12
N GLY A 402 -18.39 0.53 5.11
CA GLY A 402 -17.19 -0.19 5.51
C GLY A 402 -16.75 -1.27 4.52
N GLU A 403 -17.66 -1.78 3.67
CA GLU A 403 -17.34 -2.83 2.69
C GLU A 403 -16.81 -2.27 1.36
N SER A 404 -17.16 -1.02 1.03
CA SER A 404 -16.80 -0.36 -0.24
C SER A 404 -15.71 0.70 0.00
N THR A 405 -14.50 0.26 0.27
CA THR A 405 -13.34 1.11 0.53
C THR A 405 -12.10 0.53 -0.15
N GLY A 406 -11.00 1.27 -0.17
CA GLY A 406 -9.75 0.84 -0.79
C GLY A 406 -8.67 1.91 -0.75
N SER A 407 -7.78 1.87 -1.73
CA SER A 407 -6.74 2.88 -1.90
C SER A 407 -6.74 3.43 -3.34
N VAL A 408 -6.70 4.75 -3.47
CA VAL A 408 -6.57 5.42 -4.77
C VAL A 408 -5.17 5.31 -5.35
N GLY A 409 -4.17 5.13 -4.49
CA GLY A 409 -2.78 5.02 -4.91
C GLY A 409 -1.84 4.90 -3.73
N VAL A 410 -0.65 4.39 -4.01
CA VAL A 410 0.41 4.17 -3.03
C VAL A 410 1.68 4.88 -3.48
N VAL A 411 2.36 5.52 -2.55
CA VAL A 411 3.69 6.11 -2.75
C VAL A 411 4.62 5.63 -1.64
N THR A 412 5.74 5.02 -2.01
CA THR A 412 6.75 4.52 -1.07
C THR A 412 7.93 5.46 -1.01
N ILE A 413 8.34 5.84 0.20
CA ILE A 413 9.48 6.74 0.46
C ILE A 413 10.77 5.94 0.66
N ASN A 414 11.86 6.39 0.04
CA ASN A 414 13.20 5.83 0.16
C ASN A 414 13.89 6.30 1.45
N MET A 415 13.63 5.63 2.57
CA MET A 415 14.14 6.02 3.87
C MET A 415 15.67 5.87 4.02
N PRO A 416 16.33 4.81 3.50
CA PRO A 416 17.78 4.66 3.57
C PRO A 416 18.56 5.84 2.95
N ARG A 417 18.07 6.36 1.82
CA ARG A 417 18.66 7.54 1.17
C ARG A 417 18.57 8.77 2.06
N ILE A 418 17.42 9.01 2.66
CA ILE A 418 17.21 10.13 3.60
C ILE A 418 18.24 10.05 4.75
N ALA A 419 18.39 8.87 5.34
CA ALA A 419 19.35 8.65 6.43
C ALA A 419 20.80 8.86 5.98
N TYR A 420 21.17 8.32 4.81
CA TYR A 420 22.52 8.45 4.27
C TYR A 420 22.93 9.92 4.00
N LEU A 421 21.98 10.72 3.52
CA LEU A 421 22.19 12.13 3.18
C LEU A 421 22.02 13.10 4.35
N SER A 422 21.64 12.62 5.54
CA SER A 422 21.39 13.45 6.72
C SER A 422 22.54 13.35 7.72
N ALA A 423 23.01 14.49 8.18
CA ALA A 423 24.05 14.56 9.20
C ALA A 423 23.54 14.26 10.61
N ASN A 424 22.26 14.53 10.88
CA ASN A 424 21.62 14.37 12.18
C ASN A 424 20.09 14.12 12.05
N LYS A 425 19.41 13.89 13.20
CA LYS A 425 17.97 13.65 13.24
C LYS A 425 17.15 14.81 12.66
N ASP A 426 17.51 16.05 12.94
CA ASP A 426 16.73 17.22 12.48
C ASP A 426 16.73 17.33 10.95
N GLU A 427 17.89 17.11 10.34
CA GLU A 427 18.01 17.08 8.88
C GLU A 427 17.25 15.88 8.27
N PHE A 428 17.28 14.73 8.95
CA PHE A 428 16.48 13.57 8.55
C PHE A 428 15.00 13.89 8.51
N TYR A 429 14.45 14.48 9.56
CA TYR A 429 13.02 14.84 9.61
C TYR A 429 12.66 15.95 8.61
N ALA A 430 13.55 16.91 8.40
CA ALA A 430 13.33 17.93 7.37
C ALA A 430 13.20 17.32 5.97
N ARG A 431 14.11 16.39 5.61
CA ARG A 431 14.07 15.66 4.34
C ARG A 431 12.86 14.73 4.24
N LEU A 432 12.54 14.02 5.32
CA LEU A 432 11.36 13.15 5.37
C LEU A 432 10.08 13.94 5.15
N ASN A 433 9.93 15.08 5.83
CA ASN A 433 8.76 15.95 5.68
C ASN A 433 8.60 16.42 4.22
N HIS A 434 9.70 16.82 3.59
CA HIS A 434 9.68 17.22 2.19
C HIS A 434 9.24 16.08 1.26
N MET A 435 9.75 14.86 1.46
CA MET A 435 9.33 13.70 0.67
C MET A 435 7.88 13.32 0.93
N MET A 436 7.40 13.45 2.16
CA MET A 436 5.99 13.23 2.50
C MET A 436 5.07 14.27 1.84
N ASP A 437 5.49 15.54 1.79
CA ASP A 437 4.73 16.60 1.11
C ASP A 437 4.60 16.32 -0.40
N ILE A 438 5.67 15.88 -1.05
CA ILE A 438 5.67 15.44 -2.46
C ILE A 438 4.73 14.24 -2.64
N ALA A 439 4.83 13.23 -1.77
CA ALA A 439 3.99 12.03 -1.83
C ALA A 439 2.49 12.38 -1.65
N ALA A 440 2.16 13.20 -0.65
CA ALA A 440 0.78 13.62 -0.39
C ALA A 440 0.20 14.44 -1.54
N ARG A 441 0.98 15.36 -2.12
CA ARG A 441 0.59 16.15 -3.29
C ARG A 441 0.36 15.27 -4.51
N SER A 442 1.24 14.30 -4.77
CA SER A 442 1.08 13.37 -5.88
C SER A 442 -0.21 12.54 -5.78
N LEU A 443 -0.56 12.09 -4.58
CA LEU A 443 -1.80 11.36 -4.32
C LEU A 443 -3.04 12.25 -4.45
N LYS A 444 -2.96 13.52 -4.04
CA LYS A 444 -4.03 14.50 -4.26
C LYS A 444 -4.28 14.74 -5.74
N ILE A 445 -3.22 14.89 -6.53
CA ILE A 445 -3.32 15.02 -8.00
C ILE A 445 -3.94 13.76 -8.59
N LYS A 446 -3.44 12.56 -8.24
CA LYS A 446 -3.98 11.28 -8.71
C LYS A 446 -5.47 11.16 -8.41
N ARG A 447 -5.89 11.44 -7.18
CA ARG A 447 -7.30 11.44 -6.76
C ARG A 447 -8.16 12.37 -7.63
N GLY A 448 -7.69 13.58 -7.89
CA GLY A 448 -8.37 14.55 -8.75
C GLY A 448 -8.58 14.02 -10.18
N VAL A 449 -7.52 13.45 -10.76
CA VAL A 449 -7.56 12.89 -12.12
C VAL A 449 -8.54 11.72 -12.23
N ILE A 450 -8.41 10.71 -11.34
CA ILE A 450 -9.29 9.54 -11.41
C ILE A 450 -10.74 9.86 -11.06
N THR A 451 -10.99 10.84 -10.18
CA THR A 451 -12.34 11.33 -9.88
C THR A 451 -12.97 12.01 -11.09
N LYS A 452 -12.21 12.84 -11.81
CA LYS A 452 -12.63 13.43 -13.07
C LYS A 452 -13.01 12.35 -14.09
N LEU A 453 -12.13 11.38 -14.30
CA LEU A 453 -12.34 10.27 -15.24
C LEU A 453 -13.53 9.36 -14.85
N LEU A 454 -13.75 9.14 -13.54
CA LEU A 454 -14.95 8.45 -13.03
C LEU A 454 -16.23 9.20 -13.45
N ASN A 455 -16.23 10.54 -13.29
CA ASN A 455 -17.39 11.37 -13.65
C ASN A 455 -17.62 11.44 -15.15
N GLU A 456 -16.56 11.37 -15.94
CA GLU A 456 -16.61 11.29 -17.41
C GLU A 456 -16.99 9.88 -17.93
N GLY A 457 -17.10 8.87 -17.05
CA GLY A 457 -17.58 7.53 -17.39
C GLY A 457 -16.50 6.55 -17.87
N LEU A 458 -15.21 6.84 -17.63
CA LEU A 458 -14.13 5.93 -18.00
C LEU A 458 -14.16 4.61 -17.20
N TYR A 459 -14.72 4.65 -15.98
CA TYR A 459 -14.88 3.48 -15.09
C TYR A 459 -16.36 3.20 -14.83
N PRO A 460 -17.10 2.63 -15.79
CA PRO A 460 -18.57 2.52 -15.70
C PRO A 460 -19.03 1.60 -14.57
N TYR A 461 -18.33 0.51 -14.30
CA TYR A 461 -18.67 -0.41 -13.21
C TYR A 461 -18.28 0.14 -11.85
N THR A 462 -17.12 0.76 -11.74
CA THR A 462 -16.71 1.50 -10.52
C THR A 462 -17.72 2.62 -10.21
N LYS A 463 -18.16 3.38 -11.22
CA LYS A 463 -19.19 4.40 -11.05
C LYS A 463 -20.49 3.82 -10.52
N ARG A 464 -20.90 2.64 -11.03
CA ARG A 464 -22.13 1.95 -10.63
C ARG A 464 -22.07 1.44 -9.19
N TYR A 465 -20.95 0.80 -8.79
CA TYR A 465 -20.85 0.09 -7.49
C TYR A 465 -20.21 0.91 -6.37
N LEU A 466 -19.36 1.88 -6.68
CA LEU A 466 -18.76 2.79 -5.68
C LEU A 466 -19.37 4.19 -5.70
N GLY A 467 -19.68 4.70 -6.89
CA GLY A 467 -20.18 6.06 -7.05
C GLY A 467 -19.11 7.14 -6.92
N THR A 468 -18.27 7.09 -5.87
CA THR A 468 -17.21 8.07 -5.57
C THR A 468 -15.98 7.38 -5.00
N PHE A 469 -14.85 8.11 -4.92
CA PHE A 469 -13.63 7.67 -4.23
C PHE A 469 -13.47 8.29 -2.83
N GLU A 470 -14.51 8.90 -2.26
CA GLU A 470 -14.43 9.59 -0.97
C GLU A 470 -14.04 8.67 0.20
N ASN A 471 -14.43 7.40 0.13
CA ASN A 471 -14.12 6.38 1.11
C ASN A 471 -12.80 5.63 0.84
N HIS A 472 -12.02 6.07 -0.14
CA HIS A 472 -10.74 5.45 -0.48
C HIS A 472 -9.58 6.25 0.11
N PHE A 473 -8.56 5.55 0.56
CA PHE A 473 -7.38 6.14 1.18
C PHE A 473 -6.35 6.56 0.12
N SER A 474 -5.61 7.61 0.43
CA SER A 474 -4.34 7.98 -0.17
C SER A 474 -3.25 7.37 0.70
N THR A 475 -2.47 6.43 0.16
CA THR A 475 -1.57 5.60 0.95
C THR A 475 -0.13 6.05 0.80
N ILE A 476 0.54 6.34 1.91
CA ILE A 476 1.98 6.60 1.95
C ILE A 476 2.64 5.42 2.68
N GLY A 477 3.69 4.90 2.09
CA GLY A 477 4.48 3.82 2.66
C GLY A 477 5.95 4.17 2.74
N LEU A 478 6.72 3.27 3.32
CA LEU A 478 8.17 3.43 3.51
C LEU A 478 8.89 2.12 3.27
N ILE A 479 10.20 2.22 3.03
CA ILE A 479 11.07 1.07 2.83
C ILE A 479 12.40 1.27 3.53
N GLY A 480 13.00 0.18 4.01
CA GLY A 480 14.40 0.15 4.42
C GLY A 480 14.71 0.78 5.78
N MET A 481 13.82 0.68 6.77
CA MET A 481 14.14 1.18 8.12
C MET A 481 15.31 0.44 8.75
N ASN A 482 15.54 -0.83 8.39
CA ASN A 482 16.75 -1.54 8.75
C ASN A 482 18.00 -0.83 8.24
N GLU A 483 18.02 -0.44 6.96
CA GLU A 483 19.13 0.25 6.33
C GLU A 483 19.21 1.72 6.76
N VAL A 484 18.13 2.33 7.26
CA VAL A 484 18.19 3.62 7.98
C VAL A 484 19.13 3.50 9.16
N GLY A 485 18.95 2.47 9.99
CA GLY A 485 19.84 2.21 11.13
C GLY A 485 21.31 2.10 10.74
N LEU A 486 21.60 1.40 9.64
CA LEU A 486 22.96 1.20 9.12
C LEU A 486 23.58 2.48 8.54
N ASN A 487 22.80 3.36 7.93
CA ASN A 487 23.26 4.57 7.24
C ASN A 487 23.25 5.81 8.11
N ALA A 488 22.37 5.89 9.11
CA ALA A 488 22.28 7.03 10.02
C ALA A 488 23.53 7.15 10.90
N ASN A 489 24.21 8.32 10.86
CA ASN A 489 25.44 8.56 11.60
C ASN A 489 25.27 8.44 13.12
N TRP A 490 24.07 8.69 13.62
CA TRP A 490 23.72 8.64 15.06
C TRP A 490 23.25 7.26 15.52
N LEU A 491 23.12 6.26 14.64
CA LEU A 491 22.72 4.89 14.98
C LEU A 491 23.82 3.88 14.70
N ARG A 492 24.19 3.72 13.41
CA ARG A 492 25.20 2.75 12.96
C ARG A 492 24.92 1.31 13.38
N ALA A 493 23.65 0.95 13.46
CA ALA A 493 23.17 -0.36 13.87
C ALA A 493 21.91 -0.75 13.09
N ASP A 494 21.71 -2.03 12.85
CA ASP A 494 20.54 -2.56 12.13
C ASP A 494 19.28 -2.59 13.03
N MET A 495 18.19 -3.17 12.51
CA MET A 495 16.89 -3.24 13.21
C MET A 495 16.91 -4.16 14.46
N SER A 496 17.93 -4.98 14.64
CA SER A 496 18.07 -5.79 15.86
C SER A 496 18.48 -4.96 17.08
N ASP A 497 19.08 -3.78 16.87
CA ASP A 497 19.50 -2.87 17.94
C ASP A 497 18.30 -2.07 18.49
N PRO A 498 18.08 -2.05 19.82
CA PRO A 498 16.99 -1.31 20.46
C PRO A 498 16.95 0.19 20.10
N ARG A 499 18.10 0.82 19.85
CA ARG A 499 18.18 2.24 19.45
C ARG A 499 17.55 2.47 18.07
N THR A 500 17.78 1.54 17.14
CA THR A 500 17.19 1.58 15.79
C THR A 500 15.69 1.28 15.85
N GLN A 501 15.27 0.35 16.71
CA GLN A 501 13.84 0.09 16.96
C GLN A 501 13.13 1.32 17.50
N GLU A 502 13.70 1.98 18.51
CA GLU A 502 13.10 3.18 19.10
C GLU A 502 13.04 4.33 18.09
N PHE A 503 14.11 4.56 17.35
CA PHE A 503 14.09 5.57 16.27
C PHE A 503 13.05 5.24 15.19
N THR A 504 12.87 3.96 14.86
CA THR A 504 11.82 3.53 13.92
C THR A 504 10.43 3.86 14.45
N LYS A 505 10.17 3.64 15.75
CA LYS A 505 8.91 4.04 16.38
C LYS A 505 8.69 5.56 16.33
N GLU A 506 9.73 6.34 16.62
CA GLU A 506 9.69 7.82 16.50
C GLU A 506 9.28 8.22 15.08
N VAL A 507 9.92 7.62 14.06
CA VAL A 507 9.65 7.91 12.63
C VAL A 507 8.23 7.52 12.24
N LEU A 508 7.77 6.32 12.59
CA LEU A 508 6.41 5.87 12.25
C LEU A 508 5.34 6.76 12.90
N ASN A 509 5.53 7.17 14.16
CA ASN A 509 4.62 8.09 14.84
C ASN A 509 4.64 9.48 14.20
N HIS A 510 5.82 10.00 13.84
CA HIS A 510 5.96 11.26 13.11
C HIS A 510 5.22 11.21 11.76
N MET A 511 5.39 10.14 11.00
CA MET A 511 4.67 9.98 9.72
C MET A 511 3.15 9.94 9.93
N ARG A 512 2.66 9.25 10.96
CA ARG A 512 1.23 9.22 11.30
C ARG A 512 0.68 10.61 11.62
N GLU A 513 1.42 11.42 12.38
CA GLU A 513 1.04 12.81 12.68
C GLU A 513 0.97 13.65 11.40
N ARG A 514 1.95 13.53 10.51
CA ARG A 514 1.95 14.22 9.22
C ARG A 514 0.77 13.80 8.32
N LEU A 515 0.40 12.51 8.33
CA LEU A 515 -0.79 12.06 7.60
C LEU A 515 -2.08 12.68 8.14
N SER A 516 -2.15 12.90 9.46
CA SER A 516 -3.24 13.63 10.08
C SER A 516 -3.32 15.09 9.59
N ASP A 517 -2.16 15.75 9.46
CA ASP A 517 -2.09 17.11 8.90
C ASP A 517 -2.59 17.14 7.44
N TYR A 518 -2.23 16.14 6.63
CA TYR A 518 -2.71 16.05 5.24
C TYR A 518 -4.22 15.80 5.16
N GLN A 519 -4.79 15.00 6.07
CA GLN A 519 -6.24 14.80 6.14
C GLN A 519 -6.96 16.14 6.41
N GLU A 520 -6.46 16.96 7.33
CA GLU A 520 -7.01 18.30 7.57
C GLU A 520 -6.80 19.24 6.38
N GLN A 521 -5.62 19.20 5.74
CA GLN A 521 -5.28 20.09 4.64
C GLN A 521 -6.08 19.80 3.37
N TYR A 522 -6.23 18.53 3.01
CA TYR A 522 -6.80 18.12 1.72
C TYR A 522 -8.26 17.63 1.83
N GLY A 523 -8.75 17.34 3.03
CA GLY A 523 -10.08 16.77 3.26
C GLY A 523 -10.25 15.33 2.80
N ASP A 524 -9.16 14.64 2.45
CA ASP A 524 -9.13 13.26 1.98
C ASP A 524 -8.64 12.31 3.08
N LEU A 525 -8.88 11.02 2.92
CA LEU A 525 -8.36 9.99 3.82
C LEU A 525 -6.91 9.66 3.47
N TYR A 526 -6.04 9.63 4.47
CA TYR A 526 -4.64 9.21 4.35
C TYR A 526 -4.32 8.09 5.34
N ASN A 527 -3.47 7.14 4.95
CA ASN A 527 -2.99 6.08 5.82
C ASN A 527 -1.53 5.74 5.60
N LEU A 528 -0.91 5.09 6.60
CA LEU A 528 0.47 4.60 6.59
C LEU A 528 0.48 3.10 6.37
N GLU A 529 1.24 2.65 5.37
CA GLU A 529 1.34 1.24 5.00
C GLU A 529 2.78 0.72 5.07
N ALA A 530 2.94 -0.51 5.55
CA ALA A 530 4.13 -1.30 5.29
C ALA A 530 4.07 -1.82 3.86
N THR A 531 4.50 -1.01 2.90
CA THR A 531 4.27 -1.24 1.48
C THR A 531 4.81 -2.59 1.02
N PRO A 532 4.05 -3.38 0.24
CA PRO A 532 4.55 -4.58 -0.42
C PRO A 532 5.47 -4.18 -1.58
N ALA A 533 6.74 -4.09 -1.29
CA ALA A 533 7.70 -3.49 -2.21
C ALA A 533 8.52 -4.56 -2.93
N GLU A 534 7.93 -5.29 -3.88
CA GLU A 534 8.63 -6.35 -4.62
C GLU A 534 9.74 -5.82 -5.51
N SER A 535 9.39 -4.96 -6.46
CA SER A 535 10.36 -4.34 -7.37
C SER A 535 10.98 -3.08 -6.77
N THR A 536 10.25 -2.41 -5.89
CA THR A 536 10.65 -1.14 -5.29
C THR A 536 11.92 -1.30 -4.45
N THR A 537 12.03 -2.40 -3.66
CA THR A 537 13.21 -2.69 -2.84
C THR A 537 14.48 -2.77 -3.68
N TYR A 538 14.41 -3.45 -4.82
CA TYR A 538 15.52 -3.60 -5.74
C TYR A 538 15.79 -2.30 -6.52
N ARG A 539 14.73 -1.68 -7.08
CA ARG A 539 14.84 -0.45 -7.86
C ARG A 539 15.53 0.66 -7.07
N LEU A 540 15.07 0.94 -5.86
CA LEU A 540 15.61 2.03 -5.03
C LEU A 540 17.05 1.74 -4.61
N ALA A 541 17.34 0.54 -4.14
CA ALA A 541 18.69 0.15 -3.73
C ALA A 541 19.70 0.17 -4.90
N LYS A 542 19.28 -0.28 -6.08
CA LYS A 542 20.11 -0.24 -7.30
C LYS A 542 20.46 1.17 -7.74
N HIS A 543 19.46 2.10 -7.70
CA HIS A 543 19.69 3.51 -7.99
C HIS A 543 20.65 4.14 -6.98
N ASP A 544 20.46 3.88 -5.70
CA ASP A 544 21.26 4.44 -4.63
C ASP A 544 22.70 3.95 -4.69
N ARG A 545 22.92 2.65 -4.84
CA ARG A 545 24.26 2.08 -4.92
C ARG A 545 25.03 2.58 -6.14
N LYS A 546 24.34 2.81 -7.27
CA LYS A 546 24.96 3.41 -8.46
C LYS A 546 25.41 4.85 -8.21
N ARG A 547 24.59 5.63 -7.48
CA ARG A 547 24.86 7.06 -7.23
C ARG A 547 25.82 7.27 -6.05
N TRP A 548 25.69 6.46 -5.03
CA TRP A 548 26.49 6.51 -3.80
C TRP A 548 27.01 5.10 -3.45
N PRO A 549 28.20 4.71 -3.94
CA PRO A 549 28.74 3.37 -3.69
C PRO A 549 28.94 3.03 -2.20
N GLY A 550 29.01 4.05 -1.33
CA GLY A 550 29.15 3.89 0.12
C GLY A 550 27.88 3.64 0.88
N ILE A 551 26.69 3.77 0.25
CA ILE A 551 25.41 3.53 0.92
C ILE A 551 25.27 2.04 1.29
N LYS A 552 24.77 1.81 2.49
CA LYS A 552 24.54 0.43 2.96
C LYS A 552 23.18 -0.06 2.48
N THR A 553 23.19 -1.25 1.88
CA THR A 553 22.01 -2.00 1.46
C THR A 553 21.93 -3.29 2.26
N ALA A 554 20.81 -4.01 2.21
CA ALA A 554 20.71 -5.35 2.80
C ALA A 554 21.65 -6.34 2.11
N GLY A 555 21.92 -7.43 2.80
CA GLY A 555 22.83 -8.48 2.33
C GLY A 555 24.32 -8.19 2.61
N LYS A 556 25.17 -9.03 2.05
CA LYS A 556 26.63 -8.96 2.23
C LYS A 556 27.26 -8.03 1.18
N PRO A 557 28.48 -7.51 1.43
CA PRO A 557 29.23 -6.80 0.40
C PRO A 557 29.42 -7.66 -0.83
N GLY A 558 29.01 -7.15 -2.01
CA GLY A 558 29.06 -7.86 -3.29
C GLY A 558 27.74 -8.47 -3.75
N ASP A 559 26.76 -8.59 -2.85
CA ASP A 559 25.43 -9.07 -3.19
C ASP A 559 24.69 -8.09 -4.13
N THR A 560 23.70 -8.61 -4.86
CA THR A 560 22.74 -7.77 -5.58
C THR A 560 22.02 -6.86 -4.58
N PRO A 561 22.02 -5.53 -4.78
CA PRO A 561 21.49 -4.60 -3.79
C PRO A 561 19.96 -4.70 -3.69
N TYR A 562 19.47 -4.74 -2.46
CA TYR A 562 18.06 -4.59 -2.15
C TYR A 562 17.91 -3.89 -0.79
N TYR A 563 16.72 -3.35 -0.50
CA TYR A 563 16.35 -2.83 0.81
C TYR A 563 15.37 -3.76 1.50
N THR A 564 15.45 -3.83 2.82
CA THR A 564 14.48 -4.56 3.63
C THR A 564 13.10 -3.91 3.54
N ASN A 565 12.04 -4.70 3.49
CA ASN A 565 10.68 -4.18 3.45
C ASN A 565 10.39 -3.35 4.71
N SER A 566 9.87 -2.14 4.50
CA SER A 566 9.32 -1.25 5.55
C SER A 566 10.16 -1.22 6.82
N SER A 567 9.64 -1.69 7.95
CA SER A 567 10.33 -1.77 9.26
C SER A 567 10.63 -3.22 9.68
N HIS A 568 10.69 -4.15 8.71
CA HIS A 568 11.00 -5.54 9.00
C HIS A 568 12.46 -5.73 9.44
N LEU A 569 12.70 -6.83 10.13
CA LEU A 569 14.05 -7.31 10.45
C LEU A 569 14.79 -7.73 9.18
N PRO A 570 16.15 -7.73 9.21
CA PRO A 570 16.92 -8.41 8.19
C PRO A 570 16.47 -9.87 8.05
N VAL A 571 16.41 -10.37 6.83
CA VAL A 571 15.88 -11.72 6.56
C VAL A 571 16.77 -12.85 7.09
N ASP A 572 17.98 -12.54 7.50
CA ASP A 572 18.97 -13.45 8.08
C ASP A 572 19.19 -13.25 9.60
N TYR A 573 18.27 -12.53 10.28
CA TYR A 573 18.47 -12.12 11.66
C TYR A 573 18.47 -13.28 12.66
N THR A 574 17.46 -14.18 12.61
CA THR A 574 17.30 -15.23 13.62
C THR A 574 16.54 -16.45 13.09
N VAL A 575 16.83 -17.62 13.67
CA VAL A 575 16.06 -18.86 13.46
C VAL A 575 14.90 -18.97 14.45
N ASP A 576 14.86 -18.17 15.52
CA ASP A 576 13.79 -18.17 16.53
C ASP A 576 12.68 -17.18 16.12
N ILE A 577 11.51 -17.74 15.78
CA ILE A 577 10.35 -16.93 15.38
C ILE A 577 9.89 -15.98 16.48
N PHE A 578 9.99 -16.37 17.76
CA PHE A 578 9.52 -15.54 18.87
C PHE A 578 10.46 -14.37 19.15
N ASP A 579 11.77 -14.51 18.95
CA ASP A 579 12.71 -13.39 18.99
C ASP A 579 12.36 -12.34 17.91
N ALA A 580 12.02 -12.79 16.71
CA ALA A 580 11.58 -11.90 15.63
C ALA A 580 10.23 -11.22 15.95
N LEU A 581 9.28 -11.97 16.49
CA LEU A 581 7.96 -11.46 16.87
C LEU A 581 8.05 -10.44 18.01
N ASP A 582 8.94 -10.64 18.99
CA ASP A 582 9.14 -9.71 20.09
C ASP A 582 9.56 -8.32 19.64
N ILE A 583 10.35 -8.24 18.56
CA ILE A 583 10.77 -6.96 17.95
C ILE A 583 9.65 -6.40 17.05
N GLN A 584 9.03 -7.24 16.22
CA GLN A 584 8.08 -6.79 15.22
C GLN A 584 6.70 -6.41 15.78
N ASP A 585 6.32 -6.93 16.93
CA ASP A 585 4.99 -6.76 17.52
C ASP A 585 4.63 -5.27 17.72
N GLU A 586 5.53 -4.49 18.32
CA GLU A 586 5.28 -3.07 18.54
C GLU A 586 5.37 -2.25 17.25
N LEU A 587 6.32 -2.57 16.36
CA LEU A 587 6.53 -1.83 15.11
C LEU A 587 5.35 -1.99 14.16
N GLN A 588 4.82 -3.21 14.03
CA GLN A 588 3.74 -3.46 13.08
C GLN A 588 2.38 -2.92 13.54
N THR A 589 2.18 -2.70 14.83
CA THR A 589 0.97 -2.05 15.36
C THR A 589 0.93 -0.53 15.08
N LEU A 590 2.03 0.08 14.67
CA LEU A 590 2.10 1.52 14.37
C LEU A 590 1.61 1.87 12.96
N TYR A 591 1.46 0.90 12.08
CA TYR A 591 0.86 1.12 10.77
C TYR A 591 -0.66 1.27 10.88
N THR A 592 -1.22 2.20 10.13
CA THR A 592 -2.69 2.44 10.08
C THR A 592 -3.34 1.74 8.90
N SER A 593 -2.56 1.03 8.10
CA SER A 593 -2.98 0.23 6.97
C SER A 593 -2.19 -1.07 6.90
N GLY A 594 -1.95 -1.61 5.71
CA GLY A 594 -1.32 -2.90 5.48
C GLY A 594 0.02 -3.10 6.17
N THR A 595 0.10 -4.15 6.94
CA THR A 595 1.33 -4.73 7.46
C THR A 595 1.14 -6.23 7.61
N VAL A 596 2.20 -7.01 7.51
CA VAL A 596 2.14 -8.46 7.66
C VAL A 596 3.46 -9.01 8.20
N PHE A 597 3.35 -9.97 9.10
CA PHE A 597 4.48 -10.79 9.51
C PHE A 597 4.48 -12.11 8.73
N HIS A 598 5.55 -12.37 7.99
CA HIS A 598 5.77 -13.61 7.28
C HIS A 598 6.66 -14.55 8.09
N ALA A 599 6.11 -15.64 8.59
CA ALA A 599 6.91 -16.70 9.18
C ALA A 599 7.45 -17.62 8.07
N PHE A 600 8.66 -17.33 7.57
CA PHE A 600 9.30 -18.16 6.55
C PHE A 600 9.80 -19.47 7.16
N LEU A 601 9.26 -20.58 6.67
CA LEU A 601 9.60 -21.92 7.11
C LEU A 601 10.29 -22.67 5.97
N GLY A 602 11.34 -23.44 6.26
CA GLY A 602 12.09 -24.19 5.25
C GLY A 602 11.30 -25.33 4.63
N GLU A 603 10.38 -25.87 5.41
CA GLU A 603 9.55 -27.01 5.01
C GLU A 603 8.15 -26.90 5.64
N LYS A 604 7.26 -27.78 5.25
CA LYS A 604 5.94 -27.87 5.87
C LYS A 604 6.03 -28.23 7.36
N LEU A 605 5.11 -27.70 8.16
CA LEU A 605 4.97 -28.14 9.55
C LEU A 605 4.58 -29.62 9.63
N PRO A 606 4.94 -30.31 10.70
CA PRO A 606 4.73 -31.77 10.83
C PRO A 606 3.29 -32.20 10.62
N ASP A 607 2.35 -31.48 11.21
CA ASP A 607 0.93 -31.74 11.14
C ASP A 607 0.09 -30.46 11.34
N TRP A 608 -1.21 -30.58 11.21
CA TRP A 608 -2.17 -29.53 11.42
C TRP A 608 -2.18 -28.97 12.85
N LYS A 609 -1.88 -29.85 13.87
CA LYS A 609 -1.85 -29.44 15.29
C LYS A 609 -0.69 -28.46 15.56
N ALA A 610 0.46 -28.71 14.95
CA ALA A 610 1.61 -27.82 15.04
C ALA A 610 1.29 -26.45 14.43
N ALA A 611 0.62 -26.42 13.28
CA ALA A 611 0.17 -25.17 12.65
C ALA A 611 -0.86 -24.44 13.51
N ALA A 612 -1.88 -25.15 14.02
CA ALA A 612 -2.90 -24.58 14.90
C ALA A 612 -2.29 -24.01 16.20
N SER A 613 -1.37 -24.74 16.81
CA SER A 613 -0.65 -24.32 18.02
C SER A 613 0.16 -23.05 17.78
N LEU A 614 0.89 -22.97 16.66
CA LEU A 614 1.70 -21.80 16.33
C LEU A 614 0.83 -20.57 16.04
N VAL A 615 -0.23 -20.73 15.22
CA VAL A 615 -1.19 -19.66 14.93
C VAL A 615 -1.84 -19.14 16.20
N ARG A 616 -2.31 -20.05 17.07
CA ARG A 616 -2.91 -19.72 18.36
C ARG A 616 -1.93 -19.00 19.29
N THR A 617 -0.69 -19.50 19.38
CA THR A 617 0.35 -18.89 20.21
C THR A 617 0.65 -17.45 19.78
N ILE A 618 0.79 -17.22 18.48
CA ILE A 618 0.99 -15.87 17.94
C ILE A 618 -0.21 -14.98 18.28
N ALA A 619 -1.43 -15.42 17.95
CA ALA A 619 -2.63 -14.63 18.18
C ALA A 619 -2.87 -14.28 19.65
N SER A 620 -2.55 -15.19 20.58
CA SER A 620 -2.80 -15.01 22.02
C SER A 620 -1.75 -14.15 22.72
N ASN A 621 -0.50 -14.14 22.24
CA ASN A 621 0.62 -13.50 22.94
C ASN A 621 1.08 -12.19 22.30
N TYR A 622 0.73 -11.91 21.05
CA TYR A 622 1.17 -10.76 20.28
C TYR A 622 -0.02 -9.90 19.83
N LYS A 623 0.21 -8.59 19.73
CA LYS A 623 -0.75 -7.62 19.18
C LYS A 623 -0.68 -7.51 17.66
N LEU A 624 0.25 -8.25 17.07
CA LEU A 624 0.49 -8.31 15.64
C LEU A 624 -0.83 -8.46 14.87
N PRO A 625 -1.19 -7.50 14.00
CA PRO A 625 -2.54 -7.45 13.44
C PRO A 625 -2.77 -8.48 12.34
N TYR A 626 -1.72 -8.88 11.61
CA TYR A 626 -1.84 -9.69 10.41
C TYR A 626 -0.57 -10.52 10.17
N TYR A 627 -0.72 -11.82 9.97
CA TYR A 627 0.43 -12.71 9.80
C TYR A 627 0.07 -13.95 8.99
N THR A 628 1.10 -14.66 8.52
CA THR A 628 0.95 -15.91 7.79
C THR A 628 2.15 -16.82 8.03
N LEU A 629 1.92 -18.12 8.01
CA LEU A 629 2.98 -19.13 7.97
C LEU A 629 3.34 -19.38 6.50
N SER A 630 4.61 -19.37 6.16
CA SER A 630 5.08 -19.37 4.78
C SER A 630 6.10 -20.50 4.54
N PRO A 631 5.66 -21.78 4.45
CA PRO A 631 6.54 -22.89 4.10
C PRO A 631 7.04 -22.74 2.65
N THR A 632 8.24 -23.22 2.40
CA THR A 632 8.77 -23.41 1.04
C THR A 632 8.39 -24.79 0.54
N TYR A 633 7.99 -24.91 -0.72
CA TYR A 633 7.68 -26.18 -1.36
C TYR A 633 8.07 -26.18 -2.84
N SER A 634 8.13 -27.34 -3.45
CA SER A 634 8.47 -27.50 -4.85
C SER A 634 7.41 -28.31 -5.59
N ILE A 635 7.24 -28.02 -6.88
CA ILE A 635 6.29 -28.74 -7.75
C ILE A 635 7.05 -29.40 -8.89
N CYS A 636 6.91 -30.71 -9.01
CA CYS A 636 7.30 -31.47 -10.19
C CYS A 636 6.08 -31.60 -11.13
N LYS A 637 6.27 -31.34 -12.41
CA LYS A 637 5.17 -31.44 -13.41
C LYS A 637 4.55 -32.83 -13.52
N GLU A 638 5.36 -33.90 -13.21
CA GLU A 638 4.92 -35.30 -13.28
C GLU A 638 4.50 -35.86 -11.92
N HIS A 639 5.17 -35.45 -10.84
CA HIS A 639 4.97 -36.03 -9.50
C HIS A 639 4.30 -35.10 -8.48
N GLY A 640 3.94 -33.88 -8.89
CA GLY A 640 3.24 -32.92 -8.07
C GLY A 640 4.08 -32.34 -6.93
N TYR A 641 3.49 -32.21 -5.76
CA TYR A 641 4.03 -31.52 -4.59
C TYR A 641 5.22 -32.24 -3.94
N LEU A 642 6.27 -31.50 -3.63
CA LEU A 642 7.46 -31.91 -2.87
C LEU A 642 7.67 -30.90 -1.72
N ALA A 643 7.87 -31.39 -0.50
CA ALA A 643 8.14 -30.54 0.66
C ALA A 643 9.52 -29.90 0.58
N GLY A 644 9.64 -28.62 0.94
CA GLY A 644 10.89 -27.88 0.97
C GLY A 644 11.43 -27.47 -0.41
N GLU A 645 12.64 -26.92 -0.43
CA GLU A 645 13.35 -26.52 -1.65
C GLU A 645 14.01 -27.73 -2.32
N VAL A 646 13.33 -28.29 -3.31
CA VAL A 646 13.81 -29.44 -4.08
C VAL A 646 13.94 -29.03 -5.54
N LYS A 647 15.18 -28.73 -6.02
CA LYS A 647 15.44 -28.22 -7.38
C LYS A 647 15.33 -29.28 -8.48
N VAL A 648 15.49 -30.55 -8.10
CA VAL A 648 15.44 -31.70 -9.02
C VAL A 648 14.55 -32.76 -8.37
N CYS A 649 13.55 -33.21 -9.09
CA CYS A 649 12.62 -34.23 -8.60
C CYS A 649 13.36 -35.53 -8.28
N PRO A 650 13.26 -36.07 -7.05
CA PRO A 650 13.92 -37.31 -6.66
C PRO A 650 13.36 -38.56 -7.38
N HIS A 651 12.15 -38.45 -7.98
CA HIS A 651 11.49 -39.57 -8.65
C HIS A 651 11.81 -39.65 -10.14
N CYS A 652 11.89 -38.54 -10.86
CA CYS A 652 12.10 -38.55 -12.32
C CYS A 652 13.32 -37.76 -12.80
N GLY A 653 14.05 -37.07 -11.91
CA GLY A 653 15.23 -36.27 -12.28
C GLY A 653 14.90 -34.97 -13.05
N ALA A 654 13.63 -34.62 -13.21
CA ALA A 654 13.24 -33.38 -13.87
C ALA A 654 13.44 -32.17 -12.95
N LYS A 655 13.70 -31.00 -13.54
CA LYS A 655 13.71 -29.73 -12.80
C LYS A 655 12.33 -29.43 -12.25
N THR A 656 12.27 -28.99 -11.01
CA THR A 656 11.05 -28.59 -10.32
C THR A 656 10.91 -27.08 -10.32
N GLU A 657 9.72 -26.61 -10.00
CA GLU A 657 9.45 -25.21 -9.69
C GLU A 657 9.40 -25.05 -8.18
N VAL A 658 10.32 -24.24 -7.63
CA VAL A 658 10.37 -23.92 -6.19
C VAL A 658 9.43 -22.76 -5.91
N TYR A 659 8.50 -22.93 -4.99
CA TYR A 659 7.53 -21.92 -4.59
C TYR A 659 7.85 -21.39 -3.20
N SER A 660 7.96 -20.09 -3.09
CA SER A 660 8.03 -19.36 -1.82
C SER A 660 7.23 -18.07 -1.92
N ARG A 661 6.89 -17.50 -0.78
CA ARG A 661 6.15 -16.24 -0.73
C ARG A 661 7.10 -15.08 -1.02
N ILE A 662 6.84 -14.34 -2.09
CA ILE A 662 7.71 -13.22 -2.48
C ILE A 662 7.51 -12.04 -1.53
N THR A 663 6.28 -11.56 -1.40
CA THR A 663 5.88 -10.53 -0.46
C THR A 663 4.44 -10.70 0.03
N GLY A 664 3.51 -11.05 -0.81
CA GLY A 664 2.09 -11.19 -0.48
C GLY A 664 1.46 -12.46 -1.03
N TYR A 665 2.11 -13.12 -1.94
CA TYR A 665 1.60 -14.33 -2.60
C TYR A 665 2.75 -15.27 -2.98
N TYR A 666 2.40 -16.52 -3.20
CA TYR A 666 3.36 -17.54 -3.65
C TYR A 666 3.67 -17.36 -5.13
N ARG A 667 4.94 -17.55 -5.47
CA ARG A 667 5.43 -17.46 -6.85
C ARG A 667 6.63 -18.37 -7.03
N PRO A 668 6.82 -18.97 -8.23
CA PRO A 668 8.07 -19.68 -8.53
C PRO A 668 9.28 -18.76 -8.32
N VAL A 669 10.20 -19.17 -7.44
CA VAL A 669 11.37 -18.39 -7.06
C VAL A 669 12.20 -18.01 -8.28
N GLN A 670 12.33 -18.90 -9.25
CA GLN A 670 13.08 -18.66 -10.49
C GLN A 670 12.51 -17.52 -11.36
N ASN A 671 11.31 -17.04 -11.06
CA ASN A 671 10.66 -15.93 -11.77
C ASN A 671 10.76 -14.59 -11.03
N TRP A 672 11.50 -14.53 -9.91
CA TRP A 672 11.66 -13.30 -9.15
C TRP A 672 12.70 -12.36 -9.78
N ASN A 673 12.63 -11.06 -9.46
CA ASN A 673 13.67 -10.12 -9.83
C ASN A 673 14.97 -10.38 -9.05
N ASP A 674 16.10 -9.87 -9.57
CA ASP A 674 17.43 -10.16 -9.02
C ASP A 674 17.57 -9.80 -7.55
N GLY A 675 16.98 -8.66 -7.11
CA GLY A 675 17.00 -8.24 -5.70
C GLY A 675 16.21 -9.16 -4.79
N LYS A 676 15.06 -9.66 -5.24
CA LYS A 676 14.26 -10.63 -4.49
C LYS A 676 14.86 -12.03 -4.52
N LEU A 677 15.55 -12.41 -5.58
CA LEU A 677 16.36 -13.64 -5.61
C LEU A 677 17.49 -13.58 -4.58
N GLN A 678 18.16 -12.43 -4.46
CA GLN A 678 19.19 -12.23 -3.46
C GLN A 678 18.62 -12.26 -2.05
N GLU A 679 17.47 -11.59 -1.81
CA GLU A 679 16.77 -11.65 -0.52
C GLU A 679 16.43 -13.10 -0.15
N TYR A 680 15.92 -13.87 -1.10
CA TYR A 680 15.61 -15.29 -0.89
C TYR A 680 16.85 -16.11 -0.54
N ALA A 681 17.95 -15.88 -1.24
CA ALA A 681 19.23 -16.56 -0.96
C ALA A 681 19.80 -16.21 0.43
N ASN A 682 19.47 -15.03 0.96
CA ASN A 682 19.91 -14.56 2.26
C ASN A 682 18.95 -14.94 3.40
N ARG A 683 17.73 -15.47 3.10
CA ARG A 683 16.74 -15.79 4.13
C ARG A 683 17.26 -16.87 5.07
N THR A 684 17.11 -16.60 6.36
CA THR A 684 17.16 -17.60 7.41
C THR A 684 15.74 -18.05 7.72
N GLU A 685 15.48 -19.34 7.60
CA GLU A 685 14.19 -19.93 7.88
C GLU A 685 14.01 -20.15 9.38
N TYR A 686 12.80 -19.92 9.87
CA TYR A 686 12.50 -20.12 11.28
C TYR A 686 12.46 -21.62 11.62
N ASP A 687 13.17 -22.00 12.67
CA ASP A 687 13.16 -23.34 13.26
C ASP A 687 12.20 -23.39 14.44
N ILE A 688 11.00 -23.90 14.20
CA ILE A 688 9.95 -23.95 15.22
C ILE A 688 10.32 -24.87 16.39
N ALA A 689 11.06 -25.93 16.13
CA ALA A 689 11.46 -26.88 17.18
C ALA A 689 12.42 -26.28 18.19
N HIS A 690 13.22 -25.31 17.77
CA HIS A 690 14.22 -24.62 18.62
C HIS A 690 13.77 -23.19 19.02
N SER A 691 12.57 -22.78 18.61
CA SER A 691 12.01 -21.49 18.99
C SER A 691 11.43 -21.51 20.40
N SER A 692 11.65 -20.43 21.19
CA SER A 692 11.29 -20.36 22.60
C SER A 692 10.51 -19.10 22.95
N LEU A 693 9.24 -19.27 23.36
CA LEU A 693 8.40 -18.16 23.83
C LEU A 693 8.86 -17.68 25.21
N LYS A 694 9.44 -16.47 25.27
CA LYS A 694 9.97 -15.85 26.50
C LYS A 694 8.95 -15.01 27.25
N ARG A 695 7.81 -14.65 26.61
CA ARG A 695 6.75 -13.86 27.25
C ARG A 695 5.97 -14.73 28.23
N PRO A 696 5.68 -14.25 29.46
CA PRO A 696 4.77 -14.95 30.35
C PRO A 696 3.38 -14.99 29.70
N THR A 697 2.78 -16.16 29.62
CA THR A 697 1.43 -16.35 29.09
C THR A 697 0.47 -15.41 29.83
N ARG A 698 -0.03 -14.38 29.15
CA ARG A 698 -1.05 -13.52 29.74
C ARG A 698 -2.34 -14.33 29.85
N SER A 699 -2.71 -14.66 31.09
CA SER A 699 -4.07 -15.10 31.38
C SER A 699 -5.02 -13.99 30.94
N VAL A 700 -6.05 -14.35 30.17
CA VAL A 700 -7.14 -13.44 29.78
C VAL A 700 -7.82 -12.96 31.06
N VAL A 701 -7.51 -11.75 31.51
CA VAL A 701 -8.25 -11.08 32.56
C VAL A 701 -9.49 -10.50 31.89
N THR A 702 -10.61 -11.14 32.10
CA THR A 702 -11.92 -10.61 31.79
C THR A 702 -12.16 -9.41 32.72
N LEU A 703 -12.08 -8.22 32.19
CA LEU A 703 -12.54 -7.01 32.88
C LEU A 703 -14.07 -6.94 32.76
N SER A 704 -14.76 -7.60 33.73
CA SER A 704 -16.14 -7.27 34.06
C SER A 704 -16.15 -6.22 35.16
N ASN A 705 -16.97 -5.20 34.94
CA ASN A 705 -17.50 -4.22 35.90
C ASN A 705 -16.54 -3.09 36.32
N PHE A 706 -16.82 -1.92 35.75
CA PHE A 706 -17.07 -0.69 36.51
C PHE A 706 -17.81 0.29 35.60
N ALA A 707 -19.14 0.25 35.66
CA ALA A 707 -19.98 1.34 35.21
C ALA A 707 -20.43 2.07 36.49
N GLU A 708 -19.95 3.28 36.70
CA GLU A 708 -20.65 4.26 37.54
C GLU A 708 -21.13 5.38 36.63
N GLU A 709 -22.44 5.43 36.51
CA GLU A 709 -23.18 6.57 35.95
C GLU A 709 -23.02 7.78 36.86
N VAL A 710 -22.52 8.88 36.31
CA VAL A 710 -22.61 10.20 36.97
C VAL A 710 -23.43 11.09 36.05
N ASP A 711 -24.63 11.37 36.55
CA ASP A 711 -25.57 12.35 35.97
C ASP A 711 -25.03 13.76 36.26
N VAL A 712 -24.59 14.51 35.27
CA VAL A 712 -24.16 15.91 35.44
C VAL A 712 -25.12 16.84 34.70
N LYS A 713 -25.85 17.64 35.45
CA LYS A 713 -26.59 18.80 34.98
C LYS A 713 -25.63 19.87 34.45
N VAL A 714 -25.92 20.34 33.26
CA VAL A 714 -25.11 21.31 32.53
C VAL A 714 -25.49 22.73 32.91
N GLU A 715 -24.61 23.46 33.59
CA GLU A 715 -24.56 24.91 33.57
C GLU A 715 -23.46 25.34 32.56
N GLN A 716 -23.80 26.28 31.70
CA GLN A 716 -22.88 26.74 30.62
C GLN A 716 -21.83 27.68 31.21
N PRO A 717 -20.52 27.34 31.18
CA PRO A 717 -19.46 28.30 31.42
C PRO A 717 -18.82 28.75 30.08
N GLN A 718 -18.45 30.02 30.02
CA GLN A 718 -17.60 30.61 28.94
C GLN A 718 -16.21 29.95 28.96
N ASN A 719 -15.76 29.49 27.80
CA ASN A 719 -14.47 28.83 27.54
C ASN A 719 -14.39 27.34 27.90
N ILE A 720 -15.08 26.50 27.14
CA ILE A 720 -15.01 25.05 27.32
C ILE A 720 -13.94 24.46 26.37
N LYS A 721 -13.10 23.54 26.90
CA LYS A 721 -12.16 22.76 26.09
C LYS A 721 -12.62 21.31 26.04
N TYR A 722 -12.83 20.78 24.85
CA TYR A 722 -13.18 19.39 24.62
C TYR A 722 -11.97 18.64 24.04
N LEU A 723 -11.50 17.59 24.72
CA LEU A 723 -10.53 16.66 24.15
C LEU A 723 -11.27 15.47 23.58
N PHE A 724 -11.36 15.42 22.27
CA PHE A 724 -11.88 14.27 21.54
C PHE A 724 -10.85 13.15 21.50
N THR A 725 -11.22 11.99 22.01
CA THR A 725 -10.39 10.78 22.08
C THR A 725 -11.13 9.61 21.47
N THR A 726 -10.42 8.51 21.21
CA THR A 726 -11.01 7.21 20.91
C THR A 726 -10.40 6.14 21.80
N LYS A 727 -11.11 5.04 22.04
CA LYS A 727 -10.66 3.94 22.92
C LYS A 727 -9.31 3.37 22.48
N THR A 728 -8.98 3.46 21.19
CA THR A 728 -7.82 2.83 20.57
C THR A 728 -6.70 3.81 20.18
N CYS A 729 -6.84 5.08 20.53
CA CYS A 729 -5.88 6.13 20.16
C CYS A 729 -4.63 6.09 21.06
N PRO A 730 -3.46 5.66 20.58
CA PRO A 730 -2.25 5.60 21.40
C PRO A 730 -1.75 7.00 21.82
N ASN A 731 -1.91 8.00 20.95
CA ASN A 731 -1.50 9.37 21.21
C ASN A 731 -2.43 10.10 22.21
N CYS A 732 -3.63 9.58 22.44
CA CYS A 732 -4.56 10.17 23.39
C CYS A 732 -4.07 10.06 24.84
N LYS A 733 -3.32 9.01 25.19
CA LYS A 733 -2.68 8.88 26.51
C LYS A 733 -1.61 9.95 26.69
N LEU A 734 -0.77 10.16 25.69
CA LEU A 734 0.28 11.17 25.68
C LEU A 734 -0.29 12.60 25.80
N VAL A 735 -1.37 12.89 25.09
CA VAL A 735 -2.05 14.19 25.12
C VAL A 735 -2.67 14.45 26.49
N LYS A 736 -3.22 13.45 27.16
CA LYS A 736 -3.73 13.59 28.54
C LYS A 736 -2.61 13.98 29.53
N GLU A 737 -1.39 13.50 29.30
CA GLU A 737 -0.24 13.94 30.09
C GLU A 737 0.16 15.40 29.79
N TYR A 738 0.13 15.83 28.54
CA TYR A 738 0.40 17.24 28.19
C TYR A 738 -0.63 18.19 28.78
N LEU A 739 -1.90 17.78 28.82
CA LEU A 739 -3.01 18.57 29.37
C LEU A 739 -3.20 18.44 30.88
N LYS A 740 -2.29 17.82 31.60
CA LYS A 740 -2.38 17.54 33.04
C LYS A 740 -2.73 18.76 33.90
N ASN A 741 -2.29 19.95 33.49
CA ASN A 741 -2.52 21.23 34.18
C ASN A 741 -3.57 22.12 33.46
N VAL A 742 -4.28 21.59 32.48
CA VAL A 742 -5.31 22.32 31.73
C VAL A 742 -6.65 21.67 32.01
N SER A 743 -7.65 22.49 32.34
CA SER A 743 -9.03 22.00 32.53
C SER A 743 -9.69 21.71 31.18
N TYR A 744 -10.14 20.49 30.94
CA TYR A 744 -10.86 20.06 29.74
C TYR A 744 -11.85 18.93 30.04
N VAL A 745 -12.79 18.73 29.12
CA VAL A 745 -13.74 17.62 29.12
C VAL A 745 -13.29 16.59 28.09
N THR A 746 -13.09 15.34 28.50
CA THR A 746 -12.81 14.26 27.57
C THR A 746 -14.09 13.77 26.91
N ILE A 747 -14.11 13.75 25.59
CA ILE A 747 -15.22 13.26 24.77
C ILE A 747 -14.74 12.04 24.00
N ASP A 748 -15.41 10.91 24.17
CA ASP A 748 -15.22 9.79 23.24
C ASP A 748 -15.87 10.14 21.91
N ALA A 749 -15.06 10.29 20.86
CA ALA A 749 -15.53 10.72 19.55
C ALA A 749 -16.42 9.66 18.88
N GLU A 750 -16.29 8.40 19.28
CA GLU A 750 -17.08 7.28 18.76
C GLU A 750 -18.47 7.24 19.40
N GLU A 751 -18.55 7.58 20.67
CA GLU A 751 -19.81 7.63 21.42
C GLU A 751 -20.57 8.96 21.26
N ASN A 752 -19.87 10.05 20.90
CA ASN A 752 -20.44 11.41 20.76
C ASN A 752 -20.26 11.99 19.35
N MET A 753 -20.70 11.26 18.35
CA MET A 753 -20.51 11.63 16.93
C MET A 753 -21.20 12.94 16.54
N GLU A 754 -22.32 13.29 17.16
CA GLU A 754 -23.02 14.55 16.88
C GLU A 754 -22.19 15.77 17.30
N LEU A 755 -21.56 15.69 18.48
CA LEU A 755 -20.67 16.74 18.98
C LEU A 755 -19.37 16.82 18.16
N ALA A 756 -18.82 15.67 17.75
CA ALA A 756 -17.66 15.61 16.89
C ALA A 756 -17.95 16.28 15.53
N ARG A 757 -19.12 16.04 14.93
CA ARG A 757 -19.56 16.72 13.71
C ARG A 757 -19.75 18.21 13.89
N ARG A 758 -20.40 18.63 14.96
CA ARG A 758 -20.63 20.04 15.26
C ARG A 758 -19.34 20.84 15.24
N TYR A 759 -18.25 20.28 15.75
CA TYR A 759 -16.94 20.93 15.77
C TYR A 759 -16.02 20.50 14.61
N GLY A 760 -16.51 19.72 13.65
CA GLY A 760 -15.73 19.25 12.51
C GLY A 760 -14.52 18.40 12.90
N VAL A 761 -14.63 17.60 13.98
CA VAL A 761 -13.57 16.71 14.44
C VAL A 761 -13.54 15.47 13.55
N MET A 762 -12.44 15.26 12.84
CA MET A 762 -12.26 14.15 11.88
C MET A 762 -11.33 13.07 12.42
N GLN A 763 -10.57 13.32 13.49
CA GLN A 763 -9.58 12.38 14.04
C GLN A 763 -9.28 12.64 15.51
N ALA A 764 -8.71 11.66 16.20
CA ALA A 764 -8.30 11.75 17.62
C ALA A 764 -6.76 11.55 17.76
N PRO A 765 -6.10 12.26 18.68
CA PRO A 765 -6.66 13.27 19.60
C PRO A 765 -6.90 14.63 18.92
N THR A 766 -8.03 15.25 19.20
CA THR A 766 -8.30 16.65 18.82
C THR A 766 -8.78 17.42 20.03
N LEU A 767 -8.11 18.54 20.34
CA LEU A 767 -8.56 19.49 21.35
C LEU A 767 -9.33 20.61 20.67
N VAL A 768 -10.59 20.81 21.08
CA VAL A 768 -11.44 21.90 20.63
C VAL A 768 -11.59 22.90 21.75
N VAL A 769 -11.16 24.11 21.51
CA VAL A 769 -11.31 25.24 22.43
C VAL A 769 -12.48 26.10 21.96
N VAL A 770 -13.56 26.16 22.74
CA VAL A 770 -14.79 26.88 22.40
C VAL A 770 -14.81 28.20 23.16
N ASN A 771 -14.95 29.32 22.40
CA ASN A 771 -15.04 30.67 22.94
C ASN A 771 -16.35 31.32 22.41
N GLY A 772 -17.44 31.19 23.19
CA GLY A 772 -18.74 31.66 22.73
C GLY A 772 -19.21 30.92 21.49
N ASP A 773 -19.55 31.64 20.42
CA ASP A 773 -20.00 31.05 19.14
C ASP A 773 -18.85 30.61 18.22
N SER A 774 -17.59 30.86 18.60
CA SER A 774 -16.41 30.45 17.82
C SER A 774 -15.67 29.31 18.48
N HIS A 775 -14.99 28.48 17.68
CA HIS A 775 -14.13 27.44 18.20
C HIS A 775 -12.83 27.31 17.40
N LYS A 776 -11.77 26.84 18.05
CA LYS A 776 -10.48 26.56 17.44
C LYS A 776 -10.08 25.11 17.72
N LYS A 777 -9.62 24.39 16.69
CA LYS A 777 -9.18 23.01 16.78
C LYS A 777 -7.66 22.92 16.81
N TYR A 778 -7.15 22.03 17.65
CA TYR A 778 -5.76 21.60 17.69
C TYR A 778 -5.75 20.09 17.49
N VAL A 779 -5.37 19.67 16.31
CA VAL A 779 -5.41 18.28 15.88
C VAL A 779 -4.04 17.67 16.08
N ASN A 780 -3.96 16.42 16.51
CA ASN A 780 -2.81 15.61 16.87
C ASN A 780 -2.04 16.06 18.14
N ALA A 781 -1.16 15.16 18.62
CA ALA A 781 -0.44 15.37 19.87
C ALA A 781 0.53 16.56 19.82
N SER A 782 1.22 16.77 18.69
CA SER A 782 2.21 17.84 18.53
C SER A 782 1.56 19.22 18.57
N ASN A 783 0.42 19.40 17.88
CA ASN A 783 -0.29 20.68 17.85
C ASN A 783 -0.96 20.99 19.20
N ILE A 784 -1.45 19.97 19.91
CA ILE A 784 -1.98 20.13 21.27
C ILE A 784 -0.85 20.50 22.23
N LYS A 785 0.33 19.90 22.11
CA LYS A 785 1.52 20.27 22.89
C LYS A 785 1.93 21.72 22.66
N LYS A 786 2.00 22.16 21.41
CA LYS A 786 2.31 23.57 21.08
C LYS A 786 1.28 24.54 21.70
N TYR A 787 0.01 24.18 21.72
CA TYR A 787 -1.01 24.96 22.40
C TYR A 787 -0.78 25.04 23.90
N VAL A 788 -0.43 23.95 24.57
CA VAL A 788 -0.11 23.92 26.00
C VAL A 788 1.15 24.73 26.29
N ASP A 789 2.18 24.62 25.49
CA ASP A 789 3.42 25.40 25.63
C ASP A 789 3.14 26.89 25.48
N GLN A 790 2.24 27.32 24.58
CA GLN A 790 1.80 28.71 24.45
C GLN A 790 1.04 29.20 25.67
N LEU A 791 0.17 28.37 26.28
CA LEU A 791 -0.53 28.72 27.52
C LEU A 791 0.44 28.92 28.69
N THR A 792 1.52 28.12 28.73
CA THR A 792 2.56 28.22 29.78
C THR A 792 3.39 29.50 29.64
N LEU A 793 3.60 29.97 28.40
CA LEU A 793 4.31 31.23 28.10
C LEU A 793 3.48 32.48 28.41
N VAL A 794 2.16 32.40 28.32
CA VAL A 794 1.24 33.52 28.59
C VAL A 794 0.88 33.62 30.09
N GLY A 795 1.10 32.57 30.88
CA GLY A 795 0.83 32.54 32.34
C GLY A 795 2.02 32.97 33.22
N VAL A 796 3.04 33.56 32.65
CA VAL A 796 4.27 34.09 33.37
C VAL A 796 4.27 35.64 33.35
N GLU A 797 3.11 36.32 33.26
CA GLU A 797 2.95 37.72 33.63
C GLU A 797 2.06 37.88 34.84
#